data_61eb5aaedbcc1b75324aad83d6fa39e1
#
_entry.id   61eb5aaedbcc1b75324aad83d6fa39e1
#
_cell.length_a   1.000
_cell.length_b   1.000
_cell.length_c   1.000
_cell.angle_alpha   90.00
_cell.angle_beta   90.00
_cell.angle_gamma   90.00
#
_symmetry.space_group_name_H-M   'P 1'
#
loop_
_entity.id
_entity.type
_entity.pdbx_description
1 polymer ?
#
loop_
_entity_poly.entity_id
_entity_poly.type
_entity_poly.pdbx_seq_one_letter_code
_entity_poly.pdbx_strand_id
1 'polypeptide(L)'
;LSKIQNSLPQMADLPLKCQQVLIEGKLNSPAQARWPEDLIGDLTATLTTRKSVISENMSVQPAGFAFSVRRSATDDDWSALLATQPIAASIRTSTDGQVSDWKATTPGQALTATCSPNADSCQLEGSLSAQLSGLSTTRITLEPEGVWTATGASSITLPVSVSYQQPAQQELPEWKMTGNGRFNAEISDTGQWSIASDDGLVLNTEIAPWQGWAVSPLTVSVLQNLMVKGSLDDNRHVQARDLRLKIAPFTAISKEQDARLRFAPSHLGCDPGDIDLQDLANGLLGNCTLSARLNDSDWGLWPIPDISLSGPVTITMDEIRERVDASLDLTAANGEIHFRTRAEHDLLSGNGSLQWHLTDASLDWMALGLADMANLTSVQLLNGHLSGQGWLDWQSSENGFELTPDMMLRADGVGLIYDNSITLEEWNAMLALRRPQQGEYQLDAQLSGSKLDSGIPLTNLLARTQTRFPEDLSYFEVDVYEIHTDLLGGRIYAPEIHYDSRKDVNAFGVRLDHLQLSQIAAIEKEAGIKATGLLDGMLPIVLTKEGPMVPGGNLFARDPGGTIKYQDESADALAQADQSVGMAMKLLQNFQYDELQSGVRYQPDGQLNLSLQFEGKNPDFFDGQKTHLNVNLDYNLLDLLESLRIANDVIEKVEQKYK
;
A
#
# COMPACT_ATOMS: atom_id res chain seq x y z
N LEU A 1 -48.94 -34.60 -22.85
CA LEU A 1 -48.11 -34.11 -21.73
C LEU A 1 -47.33 -35.24 -21.06
N SER A 2 -47.95 -36.37 -20.67
CA SER A 2 -47.25 -37.51 -20.05
C SER A 2 -46.14 -38.12 -20.95
N LYS A 3 -46.29 -38.10 -22.27
CA LYS A 3 -45.25 -38.54 -23.20
C LYS A 3 -44.12 -37.52 -23.37
N ILE A 4 -44.46 -36.22 -23.27
CA ILE A 4 -43.44 -35.13 -23.30
C ILE A 4 -42.66 -35.10 -21.98
N GLN A 5 -43.32 -35.30 -20.86
CA GLN A 5 -42.68 -35.42 -19.53
C GLN A 5 -41.72 -36.63 -19.47
N ASN A 6 -42.07 -37.75 -20.11
CA ASN A 6 -41.23 -38.94 -20.15
C ASN A 6 -40.03 -38.78 -21.13
N SER A 7 -40.12 -37.84 -22.07
CA SER A 7 -39.04 -37.58 -23.05
C SER A 7 -38.04 -36.50 -22.52
N LEU A 8 -38.40 -35.76 -21.47
CA LEU A 8 -37.58 -34.74 -20.84
C LEU A 8 -37.63 -34.93 -19.32
N PRO A 9 -36.95 -35.95 -18.78
CA PRO A 9 -36.98 -36.26 -17.34
C PRO A 9 -36.60 -35.05 -16.46
N GLN A 10 -35.77 -34.14 -16.95
CA GLN A 10 -35.34 -32.94 -16.23
C GLN A 10 -36.43 -31.87 -16.05
N MET A 11 -37.53 -31.90 -16.82
CA MET A 11 -38.64 -30.99 -16.60
C MET A 11 -39.58 -31.42 -15.46
N ALA A 12 -39.46 -32.63 -14.95
CA ALA A 12 -40.31 -33.14 -13.87
C ALA A 12 -40.01 -32.49 -12.51
N ASP A 13 -38.79 -32.00 -12.31
CA ASP A 13 -38.33 -31.38 -11.06
C ASP A 13 -38.40 -29.85 -11.05
N LEU A 14 -38.82 -29.23 -12.18
CA LEU A 14 -39.06 -27.80 -12.19
C LEU A 14 -40.28 -27.45 -11.33
N PRO A 15 -40.13 -26.54 -10.31
CA PRO A 15 -41.21 -26.17 -9.40
C PRO A 15 -42.28 -25.30 -10.08
N LEU A 16 -42.27 -25.20 -11.40
CA LEU A 16 -43.23 -24.42 -12.18
C LEU A 16 -44.52 -25.22 -12.39
N LYS A 17 -45.63 -24.73 -11.86
CA LYS A 17 -46.98 -25.33 -12.03
C LYS A 17 -47.66 -24.72 -13.26
N CYS A 18 -47.97 -25.55 -14.25
CA CYS A 18 -48.75 -25.13 -15.41
C CYS A 18 -50.18 -24.80 -15.00
N GLN A 19 -50.72 -23.70 -15.50
CA GLN A 19 -52.09 -23.29 -15.32
C GLN A 19 -52.97 -23.76 -16.48
N GLN A 20 -52.49 -23.59 -17.69
CA GLN A 20 -53.20 -23.89 -18.92
C GLN A 20 -52.23 -24.24 -20.03
N VAL A 21 -52.56 -25.22 -20.84
CA VAL A 21 -51.93 -25.52 -22.13
C VAL A 21 -53.02 -25.44 -23.18
N LEU A 22 -52.83 -24.53 -24.13
CA LEU A 22 -53.70 -24.34 -25.29
C LEU A 22 -52.91 -24.70 -26.53
N ILE A 23 -53.40 -25.59 -27.35
CA ILE A 23 -52.81 -25.97 -28.63
C ILE A 23 -53.82 -25.60 -29.72
N GLU A 24 -53.44 -24.73 -30.60
CA GLU A 24 -54.23 -24.30 -31.76
C GLU A 24 -53.40 -24.52 -33.05
N GLY A 25 -54.04 -24.99 -34.11
CA GLY A 25 -53.32 -25.15 -35.36
C GLY A 25 -54.23 -25.56 -36.50
N LYS A 26 -53.76 -25.24 -37.71
CA LYS A 26 -54.34 -25.73 -38.96
C LYS A 26 -53.29 -26.57 -39.66
N LEU A 27 -53.53 -27.85 -39.75
CA LEU A 27 -52.71 -28.81 -40.47
C LEU A 27 -53.45 -29.24 -41.72
N ASN A 28 -52.88 -29.02 -42.91
CA ASN A 28 -53.34 -29.57 -44.16
C ASN A 28 -52.43 -30.76 -44.49
N SER A 29 -53.01 -31.92 -44.45
CA SER A 29 -52.29 -33.15 -44.79
C SER A 29 -52.91 -33.78 -46.04
N PRO A 30 -52.15 -34.11 -47.06
CA PRO A 30 -52.63 -34.96 -48.17
C PRO A 30 -52.96 -36.33 -47.62
N ALA A 31 -53.88 -37.06 -48.29
CA ALA A 31 -54.46 -38.31 -47.82
C ALA A 31 -53.46 -39.49 -47.62
N GLN A 32 -52.19 -39.32 -47.99
CA GLN A 32 -51.07 -40.27 -47.84
C GLN A 32 -49.81 -39.62 -47.32
N ALA A 33 -49.93 -38.58 -46.45
CA ALA A 33 -48.81 -37.82 -45.93
C ALA A 33 -47.82 -38.69 -45.16
N ARG A 34 -46.53 -38.55 -45.46
CA ARG A 34 -45.42 -39.00 -44.60
C ARG A 34 -45.18 -37.97 -43.50
N TRP A 35 -45.15 -38.39 -42.29
CA TRP A 35 -44.85 -37.53 -41.15
C TRP A 35 -43.34 -37.50 -40.95
N PRO A 36 -42.70 -36.32 -40.82
CA PRO A 36 -43.21 -34.91 -40.90
C PRO A 36 -43.13 -34.30 -42.31
N GLU A 37 -42.70 -35.03 -43.31
CA GLU A 37 -42.27 -34.52 -44.62
C GLU A 37 -43.36 -33.85 -45.47
N ASP A 38 -44.62 -34.30 -45.31
CA ASP A 38 -45.76 -33.83 -46.15
C ASP A 38 -46.75 -32.90 -45.38
N LEU A 39 -46.42 -32.47 -44.19
CA LEU A 39 -47.28 -31.59 -43.39
C LEU A 39 -47.06 -30.13 -43.79
N ILE A 40 -48.13 -29.47 -44.28
CA ILE A 40 -48.19 -28.04 -44.54
C ILE A 40 -49.13 -27.40 -43.53
N GLY A 41 -48.70 -26.39 -42.80
CA GLY A 41 -49.54 -25.74 -41.84
C GLY A 41 -48.84 -24.98 -40.73
N ASP A 42 -49.65 -24.54 -39.82
CA ASP A 42 -49.29 -23.76 -38.63
C ASP A 42 -49.75 -24.50 -37.40
N LEU A 43 -48.88 -24.77 -36.47
CA LEU A 43 -49.20 -25.30 -35.14
C LEU A 43 -48.65 -24.36 -34.06
N THR A 44 -49.52 -23.87 -33.22
CA THR A 44 -49.12 -23.04 -32.08
C THR A 44 -49.57 -23.70 -30.77
N ALA A 45 -48.65 -23.82 -29.86
CA ALA A 45 -48.90 -24.26 -28.48
C ALA A 45 -48.58 -23.13 -27.50
N THR A 46 -49.51 -22.75 -26.70
CA THR A 46 -49.30 -21.73 -25.65
C THR A 46 -49.39 -22.39 -24.28
N LEU A 47 -48.36 -22.17 -23.48
CA LEU A 47 -48.27 -22.63 -22.10
C LEU A 47 -48.32 -21.43 -21.17
N THR A 48 -49.20 -21.43 -20.19
CA THR A 48 -49.24 -20.39 -19.15
C THR A 48 -48.99 -21.01 -17.80
N THR A 49 -48.07 -20.42 -17.05
CA THR A 49 -47.75 -20.87 -15.69
C THR A 49 -48.57 -20.09 -14.65
N ARG A 50 -48.70 -20.64 -13.44
CA ARG A 50 -49.21 -19.91 -12.28
C ARG A 50 -48.05 -19.24 -11.53
N LYS A 51 -48.39 -18.27 -10.66
CA LYS A 51 -47.43 -17.79 -9.66
C LYS A 51 -46.89 -18.99 -8.88
N SER A 52 -45.60 -19.17 -8.91
CA SER A 52 -44.90 -20.30 -8.27
C SER A 52 -43.96 -19.75 -7.20
N VAL A 53 -44.01 -20.30 -6.00
CA VAL A 53 -43.06 -20.04 -4.91
C VAL A 53 -42.04 -21.17 -4.99
N ILE A 54 -40.81 -20.81 -5.33
CA ILE A 54 -39.71 -21.76 -5.50
C ILE A 54 -39.04 -22.03 -4.14
N SER A 55 -38.89 -20.98 -3.35
CA SER A 55 -38.43 -21.07 -1.95
C SER A 55 -39.09 -19.97 -1.12
N GLU A 56 -38.81 -19.92 0.19
CA GLU A 56 -39.26 -18.83 1.07
C GLU A 56 -38.85 -17.47 0.56
N ASN A 57 -37.71 -17.41 -0.11
CA ASN A 57 -37.04 -16.17 -0.59
C ASN A 57 -37.24 -15.93 -2.09
N MET A 58 -37.86 -16.85 -2.85
CA MET A 58 -37.97 -16.72 -4.32
C MET A 58 -39.38 -17.07 -4.81
N SER A 59 -39.94 -16.16 -5.58
CA SER A 59 -41.23 -16.40 -6.27
C SER A 59 -41.18 -15.91 -7.71
N VAL A 60 -41.81 -16.67 -8.63
CA VAL A 60 -41.96 -16.35 -10.05
C VAL A 60 -43.40 -15.99 -10.32
N GLN A 61 -43.63 -14.87 -11.03
CA GLN A 61 -44.95 -14.43 -11.47
C GLN A 61 -45.45 -15.33 -12.62
N PRO A 62 -46.74 -15.35 -12.90
CA PRO A 62 -47.28 -16.06 -14.07
C PRO A 62 -46.56 -15.64 -15.36
N ALA A 63 -46.22 -16.62 -16.17
CA ALA A 63 -45.50 -16.39 -17.44
C ALA A 63 -46.17 -17.21 -18.57
N GLY A 64 -46.09 -16.68 -19.77
CA GLY A 64 -46.60 -17.34 -20.98
C GLY A 64 -45.45 -17.73 -21.91
N PHE A 65 -45.55 -18.95 -22.45
CA PHE A 65 -44.63 -19.47 -23.48
C PHE A 65 -45.45 -19.84 -24.68
N ALA A 66 -45.02 -19.44 -25.87
CA ALA A 66 -45.64 -19.82 -27.11
C ALA A 66 -44.62 -20.55 -27.98
N PHE A 67 -44.97 -21.70 -28.43
CA PHE A 67 -44.21 -22.48 -29.41
C PHE A 67 -45.03 -22.61 -30.68
N SER A 68 -44.48 -22.16 -31.81
CA SER A 68 -45.17 -22.30 -33.07
C SER A 68 -44.25 -22.98 -34.08
N VAL A 69 -44.82 -23.87 -34.87
CA VAL A 69 -44.12 -24.53 -35.99
C VAL A 69 -44.90 -24.21 -37.25
N ARG A 70 -44.24 -23.74 -38.28
CA ARG A 70 -44.82 -23.38 -39.57
C ARG A 70 -44.04 -24.03 -40.73
N ARG A 71 -44.79 -24.52 -41.70
CA ARG A 71 -44.30 -24.87 -42.99
C ARG A 71 -45.22 -24.31 -44.07
N SER A 72 -44.64 -23.63 -45.06
CA SER A 72 -45.38 -23.07 -46.19
C SER A 72 -45.40 -24.09 -47.36
N ALA A 73 -46.44 -24.04 -48.16
CA ALA A 73 -46.54 -24.86 -49.38
C ALA A 73 -45.54 -24.41 -50.47
N THR A 74 -44.98 -23.24 -50.34
CA THR A 74 -44.02 -22.64 -51.27
C THR A 74 -42.58 -22.71 -50.78
N ASP A 75 -42.36 -23.18 -49.56
CA ASP A 75 -41.07 -23.22 -48.91
C ASP A 75 -40.85 -24.61 -48.34
N ASP A 76 -39.77 -25.25 -48.75
CA ASP A 76 -39.47 -26.60 -48.28
C ASP A 76 -38.97 -26.61 -46.82
N ASP A 77 -38.65 -25.44 -46.27
CA ASP A 77 -38.11 -25.34 -44.93
C ASP A 77 -39.20 -25.27 -43.83
N TRP A 78 -38.86 -25.85 -42.69
CA TRP A 78 -39.67 -25.71 -41.46
C TRP A 78 -39.14 -24.55 -40.63
N SER A 79 -40.04 -23.74 -40.13
CA SER A 79 -39.66 -22.74 -39.11
C SER A 79 -40.33 -23.08 -37.78
N ALA A 80 -39.57 -23.10 -36.72
CA ALA A 80 -40.07 -23.20 -35.36
C ALA A 80 -39.73 -21.93 -34.59
N LEU A 81 -40.71 -21.36 -33.92
CA LEU A 81 -40.57 -20.16 -33.12
C LEU A 81 -40.93 -20.49 -31.67
N LEU A 82 -39.98 -20.27 -30.76
CA LEU A 82 -40.24 -20.25 -29.33
C LEU A 82 -40.29 -18.79 -28.87
N ALA A 83 -41.43 -18.32 -28.41
CA ALA A 83 -41.62 -16.99 -27.88
C ALA A 83 -42.02 -17.02 -26.42
N THR A 84 -41.53 -16.13 -25.62
CA THR A 84 -41.91 -15.99 -24.22
C THR A 84 -42.59 -14.64 -23.99
N GLN A 85 -43.58 -14.59 -23.15
CA GLN A 85 -44.07 -13.34 -22.57
C GLN A 85 -43.06 -12.88 -21.50
N PRO A 86 -43.09 -11.58 -21.10
CA PRO A 86 -42.21 -11.11 -20.03
C PRO A 86 -42.36 -11.95 -18.77
N ILE A 87 -41.26 -12.42 -18.24
CA ILE A 87 -41.18 -13.21 -17.00
C ILE A 87 -40.65 -12.29 -15.90
N ALA A 88 -41.26 -12.34 -14.71
CA ALA A 88 -40.79 -11.59 -13.56
C ALA A 88 -40.66 -12.54 -12.35
N ALA A 89 -39.52 -12.46 -11.69
CA ALA A 89 -39.28 -13.17 -10.43
C ALA A 89 -38.87 -12.15 -9.36
N SER A 90 -39.26 -12.43 -8.13
CA SER A 90 -38.84 -11.67 -6.95
C SER A 90 -37.96 -12.58 -6.10
N ILE A 91 -36.79 -12.08 -5.74
CA ILE A 91 -35.79 -12.76 -4.91
C ILE A 91 -35.55 -11.87 -3.70
N ARG A 92 -35.64 -12.45 -2.51
CA ARG A 92 -35.34 -11.76 -1.26
C ARG A 92 -34.08 -12.34 -0.66
N THR A 93 -33.09 -11.51 -0.43
CA THR A 93 -31.84 -11.88 0.23
C THR A 93 -31.76 -11.19 1.58
N SER A 94 -31.18 -11.83 2.57
CA SER A 94 -30.89 -11.24 3.88
C SER A 94 -29.43 -11.47 4.19
N THR A 95 -28.68 -10.36 4.31
CA THR A 95 -27.27 -10.37 4.68
C THR A 95 -27.13 -9.42 5.87
N ASP A 96 -26.56 -9.88 6.97
CA ASP A 96 -26.34 -9.10 8.21
C ASP A 96 -27.57 -8.35 8.75
N GLY A 97 -28.74 -8.98 8.65
CA GLY A 97 -30.01 -8.38 9.11
C GLY A 97 -30.60 -7.34 8.15
N GLN A 98 -29.92 -6.98 7.09
CA GLN A 98 -30.47 -6.16 6.00
C GLN A 98 -31.17 -7.05 4.98
N VAL A 99 -32.42 -6.75 4.71
CA VAL A 99 -33.21 -7.44 3.70
C VAL A 99 -33.19 -6.68 2.41
N SER A 100 -32.70 -7.32 1.34
CA SER A 100 -32.69 -6.77 -0.01
C SER A 100 -33.67 -7.51 -0.91
N ASP A 101 -34.56 -6.76 -1.56
CA ASP A 101 -35.48 -7.30 -2.53
C ASP A 101 -34.95 -7.10 -3.95
N TRP A 102 -34.73 -8.21 -4.66
CA TRP A 102 -34.30 -8.23 -6.04
C TRP A 102 -35.42 -8.60 -6.97
N LYS A 103 -35.48 -7.99 -8.12
CA LYS A 103 -36.42 -8.28 -9.18
C LYS A 103 -35.70 -8.73 -10.43
N ALA A 104 -35.85 -9.99 -10.79
CA ALA A 104 -35.39 -10.52 -12.07
C ALA A 104 -36.54 -10.39 -13.09
N THR A 105 -36.21 -9.81 -14.26
CA THR A 105 -37.19 -9.67 -15.35
C THR A 105 -36.56 -10.08 -16.66
N THR A 106 -37.31 -10.77 -17.50
CA THR A 106 -36.96 -10.97 -18.90
C THR A 106 -38.04 -10.28 -19.74
N PRO A 107 -37.67 -9.50 -20.77
CA PRO A 107 -38.65 -9.04 -21.74
C PRO A 107 -39.21 -10.23 -22.54
N GLY A 108 -40.24 -10.03 -23.32
CA GLY A 108 -40.68 -11.02 -24.30
C GLY A 108 -39.54 -11.39 -25.24
N GLN A 109 -39.29 -12.67 -25.44
CA GLN A 109 -38.13 -13.19 -26.19
C GLN A 109 -38.57 -14.15 -27.25
N ALA A 110 -37.83 -14.24 -28.33
CA ALA A 110 -38.11 -15.19 -29.41
C ALA A 110 -36.82 -15.86 -29.88
N LEU A 111 -36.86 -17.16 -30.02
CA LEU A 111 -35.89 -18.01 -30.69
C LEU A 111 -36.52 -18.63 -31.92
N THR A 112 -35.92 -18.48 -33.06
CA THR A 112 -36.42 -19.08 -34.32
C THR A 112 -35.45 -20.15 -34.75
N ALA A 113 -35.95 -21.34 -35.07
CA ALA A 113 -35.22 -22.39 -35.69
C ALA A 113 -35.81 -22.63 -37.08
N THR A 114 -35.00 -22.55 -38.12
CA THR A 114 -35.36 -22.86 -39.49
C THR A 114 -34.66 -24.16 -39.93
N CYS A 115 -35.45 -25.18 -40.25
CA CYS A 115 -34.95 -26.52 -40.53
C CYS A 115 -35.26 -26.90 -41.98
N SER A 116 -34.29 -27.38 -42.73
CA SER A 116 -34.52 -27.93 -44.05
C SER A 116 -34.90 -29.41 -43.99
N PRO A 117 -35.91 -29.83 -44.70
CA PRO A 117 -36.44 -31.21 -44.62
C PRO A 117 -35.45 -32.28 -45.04
N ASN A 118 -34.48 -31.93 -45.87
CA ASN A 118 -33.47 -32.85 -46.38
C ASN A 118 -32.13 -32.73 -45.65
N ALA A 119 -32.02 -31.85 -44.71
CA ALA A 119 -30.83 -31.66 -43.87
C ALA A 119 -31.19 -32.00 -42.43
N ASP A 120 -30.44 -32.89 -41.81
CA ASP A 120 -30.58 -33.15 -40.34
C ASP A 120 -30.14 -31.95 -39.49
N SER A 121 -30.33 -30.73 -40.03
CA SER A 121 -29.82 -29.49 -39.40
C SER A 121 -30.84 -28.38 -39.47
N CYS A 122 -30.87 -27.55 -38.42
CA CYS A 122 -31.68 -26.33 -38.28
C CYS A 122 -30.76 -25.15 -38.04
N GLN A 123 -31.04 -24.03 -38.67
CA GLN A 123 -30.43 -22.74 -38.34
C GLN A 123 -31.17 -22.14 -37.16
N LEU A 124 -30.47 -21.72 -36.12
CA LEU A 124 -31.00 -21.09 -34.93
C LEU A 124 -30.63 -19.63 -34.90
N GLU A 125 -31.62 -18.76 -34.66
CA GLU A 125 -31.45 -17.33 -34.51
C GLU A 125 -32.36 -16.81 -33.37
N GLY A 126 -31.94 -15.74 -32.66
CA GLY A 126 -32.80 -15.12 -31.67
C GLY A 126 -32.10 -14.17 -30.73
N SER A 127 -32.88 -13.68 -29.75
CA SER A 127 -32.36 -12.83 -28.69
C SER A 127 -32.98 -13.23 -27.36
N LEU A 128 -32.13 -13.48 -26.38
CA LEU A 128 -32.48 -13.79 -24.99
C LEU A 128 -31.91 -12.71 -24.08
N SER A 129 -32.74 -12.06 -23.27
CA SER A 129 -32.30 -11.00 -22.41
C SER A 129 -32.87 -11.19 -20.99
N ALA A 130 -32.07 -10.96 -20.01
CA ALA A 130 -32.45 -10.99 -18.60
C ALA A 130 -31.92 -9.74 -17.87
N GLN A 131 -32.72 -9.18 -17.00
CA GLN A 131 -32.34 -8.06 -16.16
C GLN A 131 -32.61 -8.40 -14.69
N LEU A 132 -31.58 -8.21 -13.85
CA LEU A 132 -31.69 -8.29 -12.41
C LEU A 132 -31.58 -6.86 -11.86
N SER A 133 -32.54 -6.45 -11.05
CA SER A 133 -32.61 -5.12 -10.45
C SER A 133 -32.82 -5.23 -8.95
N GLY A 134 -32.05 -4.48 -8.18
CA GLY A 134 -32.12 -4.41 -6.72
C GLY A 134 -31.29 -3.21 -6.26
N LEU A 135 -30.31 -3.44 -5.42
CA LEU A 135 -29.29 -2.43 -5.06
C LEU A 135 -28.44 -2.01 -6.27
N SER A 136 -28.30 -2.92 -7.24
CA SER A 136 -27.69 -2.68 -8.53
C SER A 136 -28.60 -3.17 -9.65
N THR A 137 -28.29 -2.84 -10.89
CA THR A 137 -28.99 -3.34 -12.07
C THR A 137 -28.01 -4.04 -13.00
N THR A 138 -28.26 -5.31 -13.28
CA THR A 138 -27.50 -6.10 -14.25
C THR A 138 -28.42 -6.51 -15.38
N ARG A 139 -27.97 -6.34 -16.63
CA ARG A 139 -28.65 -6.87 -17.82
C ARG A 139 -27.66 -7.70 -18.62
N ILE A 140 -28.10 -8.89 -19.02
CA ILE A 140 -27.38 -9.78 -19.90
C ILE A 140 -28.26 -10.05 -21.11
N THR A 141 -27.69 -9.95 -22.30
CA THR A 141 -28.35 -10.31 -23.56
C THR A 141 -27.48 -11.29 -24.32
N LEU A 142 -28.09 -12.37 -24.79
CA LEU A 142 -27.50 -13.40 -25.62
C LEU A 142 -28.23 -13.38 -26.97
N GLU A 143 -27.48 -13.43 -28.05
CA GLU A 143 -28.01 -13.46 -29.41
C GLU A 143 -27.54 -14.72 -30.10
N PRO A 144 -28.11 -15.91 -29.75
CA PRO A 144 -27.67 -17.18 -30.33
C PRO A 144 -27.89 -17.21 -31.84
N GLU A 145 -26.82 -17.57 -32.56
CA GLU A 145 -26.79 -17.76 -33.99
C GLU A 145 -25.99 -19.03 -34.32
N GLY A 146 -26.53 -19.98 -35.08
CA GLY A 146 -25.77 -21.16 -35.44
C GLY A 146 -26.59 -22.30 -36.00
N VAL A 147 -25.95 -23.44 -36.14
CA VAL A 147 -26.55 -24.64 -36.73
C VAL A 147 -26.72 -25.70 -35.65
N TRP A 148 -27.94 -26.12 -35.42
CA TRP A 148 -28.27 -27.30 -34.63
C TRP A 148 -28.46 -28.51 -35.53
N THR A 149 -27.84 -29.63 -35.21
CA THR A 149 -27.96 -30.87 -35.94
C THR A 149 -28.68 -31.95 -35.12
N ALA A 150 -29.59 -32.67 -35.71
CA ALA A 150 -30.32 -33.72 -35.00
C ALA A 150 -29.45 -34.98 -34.75
N THR A 151 -28.47 -35.20 -35.59
CA THR A 151 -27.50 -36.32 -35.54
C THR A 151 -26.09 -35.74 -35.66
N GLY A 152 -25.36 -35.70 -34.53
CA GLY A 152 -24.00 -35.19 -34.50
C GLY A 152 -23.81 -33.97 -33.55
N ALA A 153 -22.67 -33.35 -33.65
CA ALA A 153 -22.37 -32.15 -32.81
C ALA A 153 -23.05 -30.91 -33.39
N SER A 154 -23.73 -30.15 -32.53
CA SER A 154 -24.32 -28.87 -32.87
C SER A 154 -23.39 -27.73 -32.41
N SER A 155 -23.17 -26.72 -33.26
CA SER A 155 -22.35 -25.56 -32.97
C SER A 155 -23.20 -24.31 -33.04
N ILE A 156 -23.14 -23.50 -31.99
CA ILE A 156 -23.91 -22.28 -31.83
C ILE A 156 -22.95 -21.15 -31.40
N THR A 157 -22.96 -20.07 -32.15
CA THR A 157 -22.26 -18.85 -31.77
C THR A 157 -23.18 -18.02 -30.85
N LEU A 158 -22.65 -17.53 -29.75
CA LEU A 158 -23.35 -16.77 -28.73
C LEU A 158 -22.70 -15.40 -28.57
N PRO A 159 -23.08 -14.39 -29.34
CA PRO A 159 -22.81 -12.99 -28.99
C PRO A 159 -23.46 -12.66 -27.66
N VAL A 160 -22.67 -12.08 -26.74
CA VAL A 160 -23.08 -11.73 -25.39
C VAL A 160 -22.90 -10.25 -25.19
N SER A 161 -23.91 -9.55 -24.69
CA SER A 161 -23.77 -8.21 -24.16
C SER A 161 -24.15 -8.16 -22.69
N VAL A 162 -23.36 -7.46 -21.90
CA VAL A 162 -23.56 -7.29 -20.46
C VAL A 162 -23.58 -5.80 -20.13
N SER A 163 -24.54 -5.39 -19.30
CA SER A 163 -24.49 -4.08 -18.67
C SER A 163 -24.76 -4.21 -17.18
N TYR A 164 -23.97 -3.50 -16.39
CA TYR A 164 -24.12 -3.42 -14.95
C TYR A 164 -24.09 -1.96 -14.53
N GLN A 165 -24.97 -1.58 -13.61
CA GLN A 165 -24.99 -0.26 -13.01
C GLN A 165 -25.26 -0.37 -11.52
N GLN A 166 -24.38 0.24 -10.73
CA GLN A 166 -24.53 0.42 -9.30
C GLN A 166 -24.65 1.92 -9.01
N PRO A 167 -25.75 2.37 -8.39
CA PRO A 167 -25.85 3.75 -7.91
C PRO A 167 -24.87 3.99 -6.74
N ALA A 168 -24.52 5.25 -6.53
CA ALA A 168 -23.72 5.63 -5.37
C ALA A 168 -24.42 5.24 -4.07
N GLN A 169 -23.69 4.67 -3.13
CA GLN A 169 -24.11 4.34 -1.77
C GLN A 169 -23.16 5.00 -0.78
N GLN A 170 -23.50 5.00 0.53
CA GLN A 170 -22.69 5.72 1.53
C GLN A 170 -21.19 5.36 1.49
N GLU A 171 -20.87 4.11 1.19
CA GLU A 171 -19.49 3.60 1.21
C GLU A 171 -18.96 3.16 -0.15
N LEU A 172 -19.78 3.21 -1.21
CA LEU A 172 -19.40 2.74 -2.54
C LEU A 172 -19.69 3.81 -3.60
N PRO A 173 -18.77 4.02 -4.57
CA PRO A 173 -18.98 4.95 -5.68
C PRO A 173 -20.07 4.45 -6.63
N GLU A 174 -20.66 5.36 -7.40
CA GLU A 174 -21.40 4.96 -8.60
C GLU A 174 -20.42 4.33 -9.59
N TRP A 175 -20.78 3.16 -10.13
CA TRP A 175 -20.01 2.56 -11.22
C TRP A 175 -20.91 1.92 -12.25
N LYS A 176 -20.44 1.96 -13.49
CA LYS A 176 -21.11 1.41 -14.66
C LYS A 176 -20.15 0.50 -15.39
N MET A 177 -20.66 -0.64 -15.84
CA MET A 177 -19.89 -1.58 -16.65
C MET A 177 -20.72 -1.99 -17.84
N THR A 178 -20.11 -1.97 -19.01
CA THR A 178 -20.68 -2.52 -20.23
C THR A 178 -19.69 -3.45 -20.87
N GLY A 179 -20.19 -4.52 -21.47
CA GLY A 179 -19.31 -5.49 -22.09
C GLY A 179 -19.96 -6.23 -23.25
N ASN A 180 -19.10 -6.65 -24.17
CA ASN A 180 -19.47 -7.46 -25.30
C ASN A 180 -18.45 -8.57 -25.50
N GLY A 181 -18.92 -9.73 -25.96
CA GLY A 181 -18.08 -10.87 -26.26
C GLY A 181 -18.78 -11.86 -27.17
N ARG A 182 -18.02 -12.81 -27.68
CA ARG A 182 -18.53 -13.90 -28.51
C ARG A 182 -18.02 -15.22 -27.98
N PHE A 183 -18.93 -16.16 -27.83
CA PHE A 183 -18.65 -17.52 -27.38
C PHE A 183 -19.15 -18.51 -28.40
N ASN A 184 -18.48 -19.64 -28.52
CA ASN A 184 -18.93 -20.77 -29.32
C ASN A 184 -19.34 -21.89 -28.38
N ALA A 185 -20.59 -22.33 -28.49
CA ALA A 185 -21.13 -23.44 -27.76
C ALA A 185 -21.25 -24.65 -28.70
N GLU A 186 -20.78 -25.79 -28.22
CA GLU A 186 -20.90 -27.08 -28.92
C GLU A 186 -21.64 -28.07 -28.03
N ILE A 187 -22.53 -28.85 -28.61
CA ILE A 187 -23.27 -29.92 -27.93
C ILE A 187 -23.12 -31.18 -28.75
N SER A 188 -22.65 -32.25 -28.12
CA SER A 188 -22.55 -33.57 -28.77
C SER A 188 -23.88 -34.32 -28.69
N ASP A 189 -24.01 -35.36 -29.49
CA ASP A 189 -25.11 -36.34 -29.46
C ASP A 189 -25.23 -37.09 -28.13
N THR A 190 -24.13 -37.17 -27.37
CA THR A 190 -24.10 -37.78 -26.02
C THR A 190 -24.47 -36.80 -24.90
N GLY A 191 -24.88 -35.57 -25.22
CA GLY A 191 -25.25 -34.55 -24.23
C GLY A 191 -24.07 -33.87 -23.54
N GLN A 192 -22.85 -34.12 -24.01
CA GLN A 192 -21.70 -33.33 -23.55
C GLN A 192 -21.69 -32.00 -24.28
N TRP A 193 -21.47 -30.91 -23.51
CA TRP A 193 -21.42 -29.58 -24.08
C TRP A 193 -20.12 -28.86 -23.70
N SER A 194 -19.71 -27.93 -24.54
CA SER A 194 -18.60 -27.04 -24.29
C SER A 194 -18.92 -25.64 -24.76
N ILE A 195 -18.46 -24.65 -23.99
CA ILE A 195 -18.50 -23.24 -24.34
C ILE A 195 -17.08 -22.70 -24.31
N ALA A 196 -16.64 -22.16 -25.45
CA ALA A 196 -15.32 -21.57 -25.59
C ALA A 196 -15.45 -20.10 -25.99
N SER A 197 -14.58 -19.23 -25.47
CA SER A 197 -14.54 -17.85 -25.95
C SER A 197 -13.79 -17.79 -27.28
N ASP A 198 -14.38 -17.08 -28.25
CA ASP A 198 -13.76 -16.88 -29.58
C ASP A 198 -12.88 -15.61 -29.56
N ASP A 199 -13.49 -14.46 -29.31
CA ASP A 199 -12.81 -13.15 -29.24
C ASP A 199 -12.57 -12.66 -27.79
N GLY A 200 -13.00 -13.45 -26.78
CA GLY A 200 -13.05 -13.06 -25.39
C GLY A 200 -14.23 -12.13 -25.09
N LEU A 201 -14.36 -11.77 -23.81
CA LEU A 201 -15.32 -10.79 -23.33
C LEU A 201 -14.57 -9.50 -22.93
N VAL A 202 -14.95 -8.38 -23.50
CA VAL A 202 -14.36 -7.08 -23.16
C VAL A 202 -15.36 -6.28 -22.33
N LEU A 203 -14.98 -5.92 -21.12
CA LEU A 203 -15.75 -5.14 -20.17
C LEU A 203 -15.14 -3.75 -20.02
N ASN A 204 -15.95 -2.71 -20.24
CA ASN A 204 -15.56 -1.32 -20.02
C ASN A 204 -16.27 -0.82 -18.76
N THR A 205 -15.52 -0.27 -17.83
CA THR A 205 -16.02 0.15 -16.53
C THR A 205 -15.70 1.62 -16.29
N GLU A 206 -16.69 2.39 -15.89
CA GLU A 206 -16.56 3.77 -15.45
C GLU A 206 -16.89 3.85 -13.97
N ILE A 207 -15.99 4.44 -13.18
CA ILE A 207 -16.12 4.60 -11.73
C ILE A 207 -16.17 6.10 -11.44
N ALA A 208 -17.21 6.55 -10.74
CA ALA A 208 -17.30 7.94 -10.30
C ALA A 208 -16.21 8.26 -9.25
N PRO A 209 -15.74 9.51 -9.17
CA PRO A 209 -14.78 9.89 -8.16
C PRO A 209 -15.27 9.56 -6.74
N TRP A 210 -14.37 9.00 -5.93
CA TRP A 210 -14.70 8.52 -4.59
C TRP A 210 -13.54 8.77 -3.62
N GLN A 211 -13.85 9.28 -2.43
CA GLN A 211 -12.85 9.59 -1.39
C GLN A 211 -11.62 10.37 -1.90
N GLY A 212 -11.86 11.38 -2.75
CA GLY A 212 -10.79 12.20 -3.32
C GLY A 212 -10.06 11.56 -4.51
N TRP A 213 -10.33 10.30 -4.86
CA TRP A 213 -9.72 9.60 -5.99
C TRP A 213 -10.62 9.60 -7.22
N ALA A 214 -10.02 9.82 -8.37
CA ALA A 214 -10.63 9.65 -9.69
C ALA A 214 -9.84 8.59 -10.47
N VAL A 215 -10.56 7.59 -11.01
CA VAL A 215 -9.96 6.50 -11.80
C VAL A 215 -10.36 6.69 -13.26
N SER A 216 -9.40 6.58 -14.18
CA SER A 216 -9.71 6.56 -15.61
C SER A 216 -10.57 5.35 -15.95
N PRO A 217 -11.34 5.36 -17.06
CA PRO A 217 -12.10 4.20 -17.48
C PRO A 217 -11.24 2.93 -17.53
N LEU A 218 -11.77 1.83 -16.95
CA LEU A 218 -11.10 0.55 -16.92
C LEU A 218 -11.63 -0.35 -18.04
N THR A 219 -10.73 -0.98 -18.77
CA THR A 219 -11.08 -2.03 -19.73
C THR A 219 -10.53 -3.36 -19.22
N VAL A 220 -11.41 -4.32 -18.97
CA VAL A 220 -11.08 -5.68 -18.57
C VAL A 220 -11.44 -6.62 -19.69
N SER A 221 -10.47 -7.39 -20.14
CA SER A 221 -10.68 -8.40 -21.18
C SER A 221 -10.55 -9.80 -20.59
N VAL A 222 -11.53 -10.66 -20.81
CA VAL A 222 -11.41 -12.09 -20.62
C VAL A 222 -10.68 -12.61 -21.84
N LEU A 223 -9.45 -13.09 -21.68
CA LEU A 223 -8.61 -13.48 -22.78
C LEU A 223 -9.15 -14.75 -23.46
N GLN A 224 -8.79 -14.92 -24.72
CA GLN A 224 -9.05 -16.14 -25.52
C GLN A 224 -8.62 -17.39 -24.77
N ASN A 225 -9.33 -18.49 -25.00
CA ASN A 225 -9.14 -19.85 -24.47
C ASN A 225 -9.88 -20.18 -23.17
N LEU A 226 -10.74 -19.30 -22.65
CA LEU A 226 -11.69 -19.73 -21.62
C LEU A 226 -12.54 -20.86 -22.21
N MET A 227 -12.46 -22.03 -21.61
CA MET A 227 -13.27 -23.20 -22.01
C MET A 227 -14.01 -23.72 -20.79
N VAL A 228 -15.33 -23.83 -20.93
CA VAL A 228 -16.21 -24.42 -19.94
C VAL A 228 -16.83 -25.66 -20.57
N LYS A 229 -16.80 -26.79 -19.88
CA LYS A 229 -17.39 -28.06 -20.33
C LYS A 229 -18.33 -28.62 -19.27
N GLY A 230 -19.36 -29.28 -19.71
CA GLY A 230 -20.31 -29.96 -18.84
C GLY A 230 -21.08 -31.05 -19.55
N SER A 231 -22.04 -31.64 -18.85
CA SER A 231 -22.94 -32.66 -19.38
C SER A 231 -24.38 -32.29 -19.07
N LEU A 232 -25.31 -32.58 -19.96
CA LEU A 232 -26.73 -32.42 -19.71
C LEU A 232 -27.24 -33.41 -18.66
N ASP A 233 -26.53 -34.52 -18.41
CA ASP A 233 -26.85 -35.49 -17.37
C ASP A 233 -26.36 -35.05 -15.98
N ASP A 234 -25.35 -34.17 -15.93
CA ASP A 234 -24.88 -33.57 -14.68
C ASP A 234 -25.03 -32.03 -14.78
N ASN A 235 -26.10 -31.55 -14.16
CA ASN A 235 -26.40 -30.11 -14.15
C ASN A 235 -25.77 -29.35 -12.98
N ARG A 236 -24.91 -30.01 -12.22
CA ARG A 236 -24.27 -29.45 -11.02
C ARG A 236 -22.79 -29.14 -11.24
N HIS A 237 -22.07 -29.96 -11.98
CA HIS A 237 -20.65 -29.81 -12.14
C HIS A 237 -20.28 -29.37 -13.56
N VAL A 238 -19.36 -28.42 -13.66
CA VAL A 238 -18.76 -27.99 -14.90
C VAL A 238 -17.24 -27.91 -14.75
N GLN A 239 -16.50 -28.15 -15.84
CA GLN A 239 -15.07 -27.96 -15.88
C GLN A 239 -14.75 -26.65 -16.57
N ALA A 240 -13.96 -25.80 -15.94
CA ALA A 240 -13.44 -24.58 -16.54
C ALA A 240 -11.92 -24.57 -16.49
N ARG A 241 -11.31 -24.03 -17.54
CA ARG A 241 -9.86 -23.91 -17.67
C ARG A 241 -9.49 -22.57 -18.28
N ASP A 242 -8.26 -22.10 -17.95
CA ASP A 242 -7.65 -20.93 -18.56
C ASP A 242 -8.47 -19.64 -18.45
N LEU A 243 -9.09 -19.39 -17.29
CA LEU A 243 -9.70 -18.08 -17.03
C LEU A 243 -8.61 -17.04 -16.85
N ARG A 244 -8.41 -16.22 -17.87
CA ARG A 244 -7.40 -15.14 -17.87
C ARG A 244 -8.06 -13.80 -18.08
N LEU A 245 -7.89 -12.92 -17.11
CA LEU A 245 -8.34 -11.54 -17.15
C LEU A 245 -7.15 -10.62 -17.38
N LYS A 246 -7.31 -9.68 -18.29
CA LYS A 246 -6.35 -8.60 -18.52
C LYS A 246 -7.04 -7.27 -18.25
N ILE A 247 -6.47 -6.50 -17.36
CA ILE A 247 -6.85 -5.11 -17.12
C ILE A 247 -5.95 -4.24 -17.98
N ALA A 248 -6.53 -3.41 -18.85
CA ALA A 248 -5.79 -2.45 -19.66
C ALA A 248 -5.14 -1.38 -18.75
N PRO A 249 -4.12 -0.66 -19.24
CA PRO A 249 -3.53 0.42 -18.45
C PRO A 249 -4.57 1.44 -17.99
N PHE A 250 -4.45 1.87 -16.74
CA PHE A 250 -5.32 2.89 -16.17
C PHE A 250 -4.57 3.80 -15.22
N THR A 251 -5.19 4.93 -14.88
CA THR A 251 -4.59 5.93 -13.99
C THR A 251 -5.57 6.25 -12.87
N ALA A 252 -5.08 6.31 -11.65
CA ALA A 252 -5.78 6.82 -10.49
C ALA A 252 -5.14 8.13 -10.02
N ILE A 253 -5.95 9.16 -9.80
CA ILE A 253 -5.48 10.51 -9.44
C ILE A 253 -6.22 10.96 -8.18
N SER A 254 -5.48 11.43 -7.19
CA SER A 254 -6.01 12.14 -6.02
C SER A 254 -5.49 13.57 -6.02
N LYS A 255 -6.41 14.55 -6.01
CA LYS A 255 -6.06 15.96 -5.88
C LYS A 255 -5.76 16.36 -4.44
N GLU A 256 -6.38 15.68 -3.48
CA GLU A 256 -6.20 15.95 -2.05
C GLU A 256 -4.81 15.52 -1.57
N GLN A 257 -4.31 14.42 -2.12
CA GLN A 257 -3.00 13.85 -1.78
C GLN A 257 -1.92 14.20 -2.81
N ASP A 258 -2.26 14.99 -3.83
CA ASP A 258 -1.38 15.31 -4.98
C ASP A 258 -0.74 14.05 -5.57
N ALA A 259 -1.53 12.99 -5.73
CA ALA A 259 -1.04 11.67 -6.12
C ALA A 259 -1.54 11.26 -7.51
N ARG A 260 -0.67 10.63 -8.28
CA ARG A 260 -0.97 10.04 -9.58
C ARG A 260 -0.35 8.66 -9.69
N LEU A 261 -1.19 7.63 -9.78
CA LEU A 261 -0.77 6.24 -9.90
C LEU A 261 -1.11 5.73 -11.30
N ARG A 262 -0.11 5.26 -12.04
CA ARG A 262 -0.27 4.73 -13.40
C ARG A 262 -0.03 3.22 -13.38
N PHE A 263 -1.08 2.48 -13.62
CA PHE A 263 -1.04 1.03 -13.71
C PHE A 263 -0.79 0.60 -15.15
N ALA A 264 0.24 -0.19 -15.36
CA ALA A 264 0.49 -0.89 -16.60
C ALA A 264 -0.50 -2.06 -16.76
N PRO A 265 -0.55 -2.74 -17.92
CA PRO A 265 -1.43 -3.88 -18.09
C PRO A 265 -1.23 -4.91 -16.97
N SER A 266 -2.31 -5.24 -16.28
CA SER A 266 -2.32 -6.22 -15.18
C SER A 266 -3.07 -7.48 -15.61
N HIS A 267 -2.69 -8.61 -15.04
CA HIS A 267 -3.24 -9.92 -15.40
C HIS A 267 -3.66 -10.68 -14.15
N LEU A 268 -4.82 -11.31 -14.23
CA LEU A 268 -5.27 -12.31 -13.26
C LEU A 268 -5.54 -13.60 -14.04
N GLY A 269 -4.79 -14.64 -13.75
CA GLY A 269 -4.98 -15.97 -14.33
C GLY A 269 -5.48 -16.94 -13.28
N CYS A 270 -6.61 -17.60 -13.54
CA CYS A 270 -7.17 -18.62 -12.67
C CYS A 270 -7.30 -19.95 -13.44
N ASP A 271 -7.04 -21.05 -12.76
CA ASP A 271 -7.26 -22.40 -13.30
C ASP A 271 -8.26 -23.16 -12.40
N PRO A 272 -9.55 -22.95 -12.63
CA PRO A 272 -10.60 -23.38 -11.71
C PRO A 272 -10.76 -24.91 -11.61
N GLY A 273 -10.56 -25.66 -12.70
CA GLY A 273 -10.78 -27.11 -12.72
C GLY A 273 -12.26 -27.51 -12.70
N ASP A 274 -12.63 -28.41 -11.79
CA ASP A 274 -14.03 -28.82 -11.57
C ASP A 274 -14.74 -27.83 -10.67
N ILE A 275 -15.87 -27.29 -11.14
CA ILE A 275 -16.67 -26.29 -10.44
C ILE A 275 -18.04 -26.86 -10.13
N ASP A 276 -18.43 -26.82 -8.87
CA ASP A 276 -19.83 -27.01 -8.46
C ASP A 276 -20.59 -25.71 -8.73
N LEU A 277 -21.62 -25.75 -9.55
CA LEU A 277 -22.44 -24.56 -9.86
C LEU A 277 -23.18 -23.98 -8.65
N GLN A 278 -23.31 -24.73 -7.55
CA GLN A 278 -23.84 -24.23 -6.29
C GLN A 278 -22.78 -23.43 -5.52
N ASP A 279 -21.51 -23.63 -5.85
CA ASP A 279 -20.36 -22.96 -5.25
C ASP A 279 -19.47 -22.32 -6.33
N LEU A 280 -20.09 -21.59 -7.24
CA LEU A 280 -19.45 -21.04 -8.44
C LEU A 280 -18.27 -20.10 -8.12
N ALA A 281 -18.41 -19.27 -7.08
CA ALA A 281 -17.39 -18.28 -6.74
C ALA A 281 -16.09 -18.92 -6.28
N ASN A 282 -16.15 -19.91 -5.38
CA ASN A 282 -14.98 -20.66 -4.93
C ASN A 282 -14.37 -21.48 -6.07
N GLY A 283 -15.23 -22.09 -6.89
CA GLY A 283 -14.76 -22.85 -8.04
C GLY A 283 -14.00 -21.99 -9.05
N LEU A 284 -14.45 -20.78 -9.35
CA LEU A 284 -13.82 -19.89 -10.33
C LEU A 284 -12.56 -19.17 -9.78
N LEU A 285 -12.56 -18.76 -8.53
CA LEU A 285 -11.57 -17.83 -7.97
C LEU A 285 -10.69 -18.47 -6.87
N GLY A 286 -10.86 -19.76 -6.63
CA GLY A 286 -10.14 -20.47 -5.57
C GLY A 286 -8.62 -20.58 -5.79
N ASN A 287 -8.14 -20.52 -7.03
CA ASN A 287 -6.72 -20.59 -7.37
C ASN A 287 -6.38 -19.63 -8.50
N CYS A 288 -5.93 -18.44 -8.15
CA CYS A 288 -5.57 -17.42 -9.12
C CYS A 288 -4.12 -16.95 -8.93
N THR A 289 -3.54 -16.39 -9.98
CA THR A 289 -2.25 -15.72 -9.94
C THR A 289 -2.45 -14.29 -10.44
N LEU A 290 -2.08 -13.33 -9.60
CA LEU A 290 -2.09 -11.91 -9.94
C LEU A 290 -0.72 -11.47 -10.46
N SER A 291 -0.72 -10.64 -11.49
CA SER A 291 0.46 -9.90 -11.97
C SER A 291 0.04 -8.48 -12.30
N ALA A 292 0.62 -7.51 -11.63
CA ALA A 292 0.34 -6.10 -11.80
C ALA A 292 1.65 -5.30 -11.81
N ARG A 293 1.64 -4.14 -12.47
CA ARG A 293 2.80 -3.23 -12.50
C ARG A 293 2.33 -1.78 -12.40
N LEU A 294 3.04 -1.02 -11.61
CA LEU A 294 2.89 0.41 -11.44
C LEU A 294 4.13 1.10 -12.02
N ASN A 295 3.96 2.05 -12.93
CA ASN A 295 5.05 2.77 -13.60
C ASN A 295 4.79 4.28 -13.59
N ASP A 296 5.84 5.09 -13.69
CA ASP A 296 5.76 6.56 -13.83
C ASP A 296 4.74 7.19 -12.87
N SER A 297 4.73 6.77 -11.65
CA SER A 297 3.78 7.20 -10.63
C SER A 297 4.43 8.19 -9.68
N ASP A 298 3.60 9.05 -9.11
CA ASP A 298 4.04 10.06 -8.14
C ASP A 298 3.02 10.18 -6.98
N TRP A 299 3.52 10.54 -5.80
CA TRP A 299 2.74 10.87 -4.63
C TRP A 299 3.26 12.16 -4.02
N GLY A 300 2.56 13.26 -4.30
CA GLY A 300 3.08 14.58 -4.03
C GLY A 300 4.34 14.84 -4.84
N LEU A 301 5.41 15.20 -4.16
CA LEU A 301 6.72 15.40 -4.77
C LEU A 301 7.57 14.12 -4.84
N TRP A 302 7.05 12.96 -4.38
CA TRP A 302 7.80 11.71 -4.41
C TRP A 302 7.55 10.95 -5.71
N PRO A 303 8.56 10.74 -6.56
CA PRO A 303 8.47 9.77 -7.63
C PRO A 303 8.40 8.36 -7.01
N ILE A 304 7.37 7.61 -7.37
CA ILE A 304 7.25 6.21 -6.97
C ILE A 304 8.07 5.39 -7.96
N PRO A 305 9.04 4.58 -7.53
CA PRO A 305 9.78 3.71 -8.42
C PRO A 305 8.83 2.73 -9.11
N ASP A 306 9.21 2.23 -10.28
CA ASP A 306 8.46 1.19 -10.96
C ASP A 306 8.31 -0.02 -10.05
N ILE A 307 7.06 -0.42 -9.78
CA ILE A 307 6.72 -1.53 -8.90
C ILE A 307 6.10 -2.65 -9.72
N SER A 308 6.60 -3.87 -9.57
CA SER A 308 5.99 -5.08 -10.08
C SER A 308 5.50 -5.93 -8.91
N LEU A 309 4.26 -6.41 -9.02
CA LEU A 309 3.59 -7.22 -8.03
C LEU A 309 3.13 -8.52 -8.68
N SER A 310 3.46 -9.67 -8.10
CA SER A 310 3.00 -10.96 -8.61
C SER A 310 2.86 -11.99 -7.50
N GLY A 311 1.93 -12.93 -7.68
CA GLY A 311 1.80 -14.05 -6.77
C GLY A 311 0.41 -14.67 -6.75
N PRO A 312 0.24 -15.76 -6.01
CA PRO A 312 -1.03 -16.45 -5.85
C PRO A 312 -2.03 -15.63 -5.01
N VAL A 313 -3.27 -15.68 -5.44
CA VAL A 313 -4.43 -15.12 -4.75
C VAL A 313 -5.52 -16.20 -4.73
N THR A 314 -6.06 -16.45 -3.56
CA THR A 314 -7.17 -17.37 -3.34
C THR A 314 -8.35 -16.62 -2.78
N ILE A 315 -9.50 -16.75 -3.40
CA ILE A 315 -10.76 -16.18 -2.88
C ILE A 315 -11.64 -17.35 -2.49
N THR A 316 -12.00 -17.39 -1.22
CA THR A 316 -12.89 -18.41 -0.66
C THR A 316 -14.20 -17.74 -0.28
N MET A 317 -15.32 -18.26 -0.85
CA MET A 317 -16.67 -17.80 -0.55
C MET A 317 -17.51 -18.99 -0.15
N ASP A 318 -17.83 -19.13 1.12
CA ASP A 318 -18.77 -20.14 1.62
C ASP A 318 -19.90 -19.46 2.42
N GLU A 319 -20.86 -20.22 2.91
CA GLU A 319 -22.03 -19.67 3.66
C GLU A 319 -21.64 -18.94 4.96
N ILE A 320 -20.37 -19.06 5.39
CA ILE A 320 -19.89 -18.57 6.69
C ILE A 320 -18.68 -17.63 6.50
N ARG A 321 -17.95 -17.76 5.38
CA ARG A 321 -16.67 -17.06 5.15
C ARG A 321 -16.59 -16.52 3.73
N GLU A 322 -16.31 -15.22 3.65
CA GLU A 322 -15.88 -14.57 2.41
C GLU A 322 -14.48 -14.01 2.64
N ARG A 323 -13.47 -14.74 2.19
CA ARG A 323 -12.07 -14.45 2.52
C ARG A 323 -11.20 -14.37 1.27
N VAL A 324 -10.27 -13.43 1.29
CA VAL A 324 -9.18 -13.30 0.32
C VAL A 324 -7.86 -13.60 1.00
N ASP A 325 -7.13 -14.57 0.48
CA ASP A 325 -5.76 -14.90 0.85
C ASP A 325 -4.84 -14.56 -0.31
N ALA A 326 -3.79 -13.79 -0.08
CA ALA A 326 -2.83 -13.41 -1.09
C ALA A 326 -1.40 -13.59 -0.58
N SER A 327 -0.52 -14.16 -1.42
CA SER A 327 0.91 -14.22 -1.15
C SER A 327 1.62 -13.59 -2.34
N LEU A 328 2.12 -12.36 -2.15
CA LEU A 328 2.60 -11.55 -3.25
C LEU A 328 4.08 -11.19 -3.07
N ASP A 329 4.83 -11.35 -4.15
CA ASP A 329 6.18 -10.83 -4.30
C ASP A 329 6.09 -9.47 -5.00
N LEU A 330 6.63 -8.45 -4.35
CA LEU A 330 6.73 -7.10 -4.87
C LEU A 330 8.20 -6.80 -5.13
N THR A 331 8.50 -6.31 -6.32
CA THR A 331 9.82 -5.80 -6.68
C THR A 331 9.69 -4.36 -7.15
N ALA A 332 10.65 -3.52 -6.74
CA ALA A 332 10.72 -2.13 -7.17
C ALA A 332 12.16 -1.75 -7.50
N ALA A 333 12.37 -0.54 -8.04
CA ALA A 333 13.68 0.01 -8.38
C ALA A 333 14.53 -0.98 -9.19
N ASN A 334 13.97 -1.51 -10.31
CA ASN A 334 14.63 -2.50 -11.17
C ASN A 334 15.06 -3.80 -10.46
N GLY A 335 14.39 -4.15 -9.36
CA GLY A 335 14.67 -5.36 -8.60
C GLY A 335 15.62 -5.17 -7.41
N GLU A 336 16.03 -3.94 -7.10
CA GLU A 336 16.83 -3.66 -5.91
C GLU A 336 16.03 -3.77 -4.61
N ILE A 337 14.71 -3.64 -4.71
CA ILE A 337 13.80 -3.79 -3.57
C ILE A 337 13.00 -5.07 -3.75
N HIS A 338 13.12 -5.98 -2.81
CA HIS A 338 12.30 -7.20 -2.72
C HIS A 338 11.44 -7.19 -1.47
N PHE A 339 10.13 -7.19 -1.68
CA PHE A 339 9.15 -7.17 -0.62
C PHE A 339 8.21 -8.36 -0.80
N ARG A 340 8.18 -9.27 0.16
CA ARG A 340 7.25 -10.39 0.21
C ARG A 340 6.12 -10.10 1.16
N THR A 341 4.90 -10.37 0.74
CA THR A 341 3.73 -10.17 1.57
C THR A 341 2.85 -11.42 1.61
N ARG A 342 2.19 -11.59 2.74
CA ARG A 342 1.07 -12.51 2.88
C ARG A 342 -0.06 -11.76 3.55
N ALA A 343 -1.17 -11.62 2.84
CA ALA A 343 -2.34 -10.92 3.29
C ALA A 343 -3.53 -11.87 3.42
N GLU A 344 -4.34 -11.65 4.43
CA GLU A 344 -5.61 -12.31 4.67
C GLU A 344 -6.65 -11.24 4.95
N HIS A 345 -7.78 -11.28 4.28
CA HIS A 345 -8.86 -10.31 4.46
C HIS A 345 -10.21 -10.99 4.45
N ASP A 346 -11.00 -10.76 5.46
CA ASP A 346 -12.39 -11.22 5.56
C ASP A 346 -13.31 -10.13 5.00
N LEU A 347 -13.99 -10.45 3.90
CA LEU A 347 -14.83 -9.48 3.17
C LEU A 347 -16.11 -9.14 3.92
N LEU A 348 -16.60 -10.03 4.83
CA LEU A 348 -17.82 -9.81 5.60
C LEU A 348 -17.58 -8.88 6.77
N SER A 349 -16.53 -9.13 7.55
CA SER A 349 -16.20 -8.32 8.72
C SER A 349 -15.33 -7.10 8.40
N GLY A 350 -14.69 -7.07 7.22
CA GLY A 350 -13.71 -6.05 6.85
C GLY A 350 -12.39 -6.16 7.61
N ASN A 351 -12.19 -7.23 8.39
CA ASN A 351 -10.98 -7.45 9.17
C ASN A 351 -9.92 -8.17 8.33
N GLY A 352 -8.66 -7.97 8.69
CA GLY A 352 -7.60 -8.68 8.00
C GLY A 352 -6.24 -8.52 8.65
N SER A 353 -5.26 -9.16 8.04
CA SER A 353 -3.86 -9.09 8.46
C SER A 353 -2.93 -9.08 7.25
N LEU A 354 -1.80 -8.43 7.40
CA LEU A 354 -0.71 -8.39 6.42
C LEU A 354 0.59 -8.74 7.13
N GLN A 355 1.19 -9.83 6.75
CA GLN A 355 2.57 -10.13 7.07
C GLN A 355 3.46 -9.65 5.92
N TRP A 356 4.56 -8.99 6.24
CA TRP A 356 5.49 -8.51 5.25
C TRP A 356 6.95 -8.76 5.64
N HIS A 357 7.80 -8.89 4.64
CA HIS A 357 9.23 -9.04 4.78
C HIS A 357 9.94 -8.27 3.66
N LEU A 358 10.72 -7.26 4.03
CA LEU A 358 11.60 -6.51 3.15
C LEU A 358 13.02 -7.11 3.27
N THR A 359 13.50 -7.66 2.18
CA THR A 359 14.90 -8.11 2.10
C THR A 359 15.79 -6.87 1.94
N ASP A 360 17.07 -7.01 2.20
CA ASP A 360 18.07 -5.96 2.09
C ASP A 360 17.90 -5.12 0.80
N ALA A 361 17.51 -3.85 0.97
CA ALA A 361 17.24 -2.91 -0.10
C ALA A 361 18.20 -1.72 0.02
N SER A 362 18.90 -1.36 -1.07
CA SER A 362 19.71 -0.14 -1.11
C SER A 362 18.81 1.09 -0.99
N LEU A 363 19.27 2.10 -0.25
CA LEU A 363 18.57 3.38 -0.11
C LEU A 363 18.86 4.38 -1.24
N ASP A 364 19.70 4.02 -2.21
CA ASP A 364 20.09 4.91 -3.32
C ASP A 364 18.91 5.40 -4.15
N TRP A 365 17.84 4.59 -4.25
CA TRP A 365 16.60 4.97 -4.91
C TRP A 365 15.85 6.11 -4.19
N MET A 366 15.98 6.23 -2.86
CA MET A 366 15.36 7.33 -2.09
C MET A 366 16.10 8.66 -2.29
N ALA A 367 17.36 8.63 -2.64
CA ALA A 367 18.16 9.84 -2.84
C ALA A 367 17.56 10.75 -3.93
N LEU A 368 17.01 10.17 -4.99
CA LEU A 368 16.36 10.91 -6.07
C LEU A 368 15.04 11.57 -5.62
N GLY A 369 14.28 10.90 -4.74
CA GLY A 369 13.00 11.42 -4.24
C GLY A 369 13.15 12.47 -3.14
N LEU A 370 14.15 12.34 -2.27
CA LEU A 370 14.40 13.29 -1.19
C LEU A 370 14.84 14.67 -1.71
N ALA A 371 15.54 14.72 -2.84
CA ALA A 371 15.99 15.97 -3.44
C ALA A 371 14.82 16.87 -3.90
N ASP A 372 13.69 16.28 -4.27
CA ASP A 372 12.52 16.99 -4.80
C ASP A 372 11.48 17.36 -3.72
N MET A 373 11.64 16.86 -2.49
CA MET A 373 10.73 17.21 -1.40
C MET A 373 11.02 18.62 -0.86
N ALA A 374 10.07 19.53 -1.04
CA ALA A 374 10.21 20.95 -0.72
C ALA A 374 10.62 21.25 0.75
N ASN A 375 10.37 20.33 1.68
CA ASN A 375 10.76 20.45 3.08
C ASN A 375 11.99 19.61 3.46
N LEU A 376 12.53 18.80 2.55
CA LEU A 376 13.70 17.95 2.77
C LEU A 376 14.77 18.14 1.70
N THR A 377 14.75 19.25 0.96
CA THR A 377 15.83 19.64 0.02
C THR A 377 17.18 19.80 0.73
N SER A 378 17.16 19.92 2.05
CA SER A 378 18.33 19.93 2.91
C SER A 378 18.89 18.54 3.23
N VAL A 379 18.22 17.44 2.89
CA VAL A 379 18.70 16.08 3.16
C VAL A 379 19.22 15.44 1.88
N GLN A 380 20.52 15.13 1.86
CA GLN A 380 21.13 14.34 0.81
C GLN A 380 21.53 12.97 1.37
N LEU A 381 20.88 11.91 0.93
CA LEU A 381 21.22 10.54 1.26
C LEU A 381 22.42 10.10 0.38
N LEU A 382 23.42 9.52 0.97
CA LEU A 382 24.65 9.09 0.28
C LEU A 382 24.67 7.60 0.01
N ASN A 383 24.30 6.81 1.00
CA ASN A 383 24.28 5.35 0.97
C ASN A 383 23.42 4.80 2.10
N GLY A 384 23.27 3.48 2.13
CA GLY A 384 22.60 2.74 3.21
C GLY A 384 21.76 1.60 2.70
N HIS A 385 21.39 0.74 3.61
CA HIS A 385 20.55 -0.42 3.36
C HIS A 385 19.36 -0.46 4.32
N LEU A 386 18.23 -0.90 3.84
CA LEU A 386 17.01 -1.05 4.62
C LEU A 386 16.51 -2.50 4.56
N SER A 387 16.20 -3.07 5.70
CA SER A 387 15.54 -4.37 5.80
C SER A 387 14.45 -4.32 6.87
N GLY A 388 13.54 -5.28 6.86
CA GLY A 388 12.50 -5.31 7.87
C GLY A 388 11.49 -6.41 7.70
N GLN A 389 10.66 -6.55 8.71
CA GLN A 389 9.55 -7.48 8.72
C GLN A 389 8.49 -7.06 9.73
N GLY A 390 7.29 -7.57 9.58
CA GLY A 390 6.25 -7.31 10.56
C GLY A 390 4.88 -7.80 10.16
N TRP A 391 3.96 -7.48 11.03
CA TRP A 391 2.53 -7.72 10.87
C TRP A 391 1.79 -6.39 11.00
N LEU A 392 0.73 -6.29 10.26
CA LEU A 392 -0.24 -5.21 10.35
C LEU A 392 -1.63 -5.85 10.36
N ASP A 393 -2.29 -5.84 11.51
CA ASP A 393 -3.68 -6.25 11.62
C ASP A 393 -4.58 -5.02 11.49
N TRP A 394 -5.73 -5.18 10.84
CA TRP A 394 -6.77 -4.16 10.79
C TRP A 394 -8.12 -4.73 11.15
N GLN A 395 -8.90 -3.92 11.85
CA GLN A 395 -10.28 -4.21 12.19
C GLN A 395 -11.16 -3.08 11.68
N SER A 396 -12.27 -3.44 11.05
CA SER A 396 -13.27 -2.49 10.63
C SER A 396 -14.07 -1.99 11.85
N SER A 397 -14.27 -0.69 11.93
CA SER A 397 -15.05 -0.04 12.99
C SER A 397 -15.99 1.01 12.39
N GLU A 398 -16.94 1.53 13.17
CA GLU A 398 -17.85 2.59 12.73
C GLU A 398 -17.13 3.89 12.32
N ASN A 399 -15.90 4.10 12.79
CA ASN A 399 -15.09 5.29 12.51
C ASN A 399 -13.98 5.05 11.47
N GLY A 400 -13.95 3.90 10.81
CA GLY A 400 -12.93 3.49 9.85
C GLY A 400 -12.18 2.24 10.29
N PHE A 401 -10.91 2.11 9.86
CA PHE A 401 -10.07 0.97 10.20
C PHE A 401 -9.20 1.27 11.42
N GLU A 402 -9.20 0.36 12.36
CA GLU A 402 -8.27 0.36 13.49
C GLU A 402 -7.05 -0.50 13.14
N LEU A 403 -5.86 0.12 13.09
CA LEU A 403 -4.61 -0.53 12.70
C LEU A 403 -3.81 -0.95 13.92
N THR A 404 -3.33 -2.19 13.92
CA THR A 404 -2.46 -2.74 14.98
C THR A 404 -1.16 -3.23 14.34
N PRO A 405 -0.11 -2.39 14.30
CA PRO A 405 1.20 -2.77 13.79
C PRO A 405 2.02 -3.54 14.83
N ASP A 406 2.80 -4.51 14.37
CA ASP A 406 3.98 -5.08 15.04
C ASP A 406 5.08 -5.22 14.00
N MET A 407 5.93 -4.20 13.88
CA MET A 407 6.88 -4.05 12.79
C MET A 407 8.27 -3.79 13.33
N MET A 408 9.27 -4.36 12.65
CA MET A 408 10.68 -4.07 12.88
C MET A 408 11.32 -3.64 11.58
N LEU A 409 11.99 -2.48 11.60
CA LEU A 409 12.81 -1.95 10.52
C LEU A 409 14.24 -1.85 10.99
N ARG A 410 15.17 -2.14 10.10
CA ARG A 410 16.60 -2.01 10.32
C ARG A 410 17.21 -1.26 9.14
N ALA A 411 17.93 -0.20 9.47
CA ALA A 411 18.75 0.53 8.52
C ALA A 411 20.21 0.35 8.89
N ASP A 412 21.05 0.02 7.93
CA ASP A 412 22.47 -0.27 8.12
C ASP A 412 23.32 0.61 7.22
N GLY A 413 24.43 1.13 7.76
CA GLY A 413 25.42 1.87 7.03
C GLY A 413 24.91 3.15 6.37
N VAL A 414 23.94 3.83 6.97
CA VAL A 414 23.34 5.04 6.41
C VAL A 414 24.28 6.20 6.50
N GLY A 415 24.57 6.82 5.34
CA GLY A 415 25.26 8.08 5.20
C GLY A 415 24.33 9.15 4.68
N LEU A 416 24.35 10.32 5.30
CA LEU A 416 23.55 11.47 4.82
C LEU A 416 24.23 12.81 5.16
N ILE A 417 23.88 13.84 4.39
CA ILE A 417 24.21 15.22 4.66
C ILE A 417 22.91 16.00 4.87
N TYR A 418 22.81 16.72 5.99
CA TYR A 418 21.69 17.58 6.30
C TYR A 418 22.07 19.05 6.19
N ASP A 419 21.32 19.82 5.41
CA ASP A 419 21.49 21.27 5.20
C ASP A 419 22.92 21.67 4.82
N ASN A 420 23.64 20.81 4.09
CA ASN A 420 25.06 20.96 3.80
C ASN A 420 25.94 21.28 5.04
N SER A 421 25.43 21.01 6.23
CA SER A 421 26.04 21.43 7.50
C SER A 421 26.32 20.29 8.47
N ILE A 422 25.54 19.20 8.41
CA ILE A 422 25.70 18.05 9.28
C ILE A 422 25.92 16.82 8.40
N THR A 423 27.01 16.12 8.61
CA THR A 423 27.29 14.85 7.95
C THR A 423 27.15 13.70 8.93
N LEU A 424 26.38 12.69 8.54
CA LEU A 424 26.26 11.43 9.27
C LEU A 424 26.96 10.32 8.47
N GLU A 425 27.81 9.55 9.13
CA GLU A 425 28.57 8.47 8.51
C GLU A 425 28.31 7.14 9.25
N GLU A 426 28.03 6.07 8.49
CA GLU A 426 27.85 4.71 8.99
C GLU A 426 26.81 4.60 10.14
N TRP A 427 25.65 5.20 9.95
CA TRP A 427 24.57 5.12 10.93
C TRP A 427 23.76 3.86 10.76
N ASN A 428 23.46 3.25 11.89
CA ASN A 428 22.60 2.09 11.96
C ASN A 428 21.41 2.42 12.87
N ALA A 429 20.24 1.97 12.46
CA ALA A 429 19.01 2.13 13.21
C ALA A 429 18.23 0.82 13.27
N MET A 430 17.71 0.49 14.44
CA MET A 430 16.72 -0.55 14.63
C MET A 430 15.48 0.10 15.23
N LEU A 431 14.35 -0.01 14.52
CA LEU A 431 13.08 0.58 14.88
C LEU A 431 12.05 -0.53 15.06
N ALA A 432 11.33 -0.54 16.18
CA ALA A 432 10.23 -1.46 16.43
C ALA A 432 8.97 -0.65 16.77
N LEU A 433 7.96 -0.74 15.92
CA LEU A 433 6.67 -0.08 16.10
C LEU A 433 5.62 -1.09 16.56
N ARG A 434 4.95 -0.80 17.65
CA ARG A 434 3.88 -1.62 18.23
C ARG A 434 2.72 -0.76 18.73
N ARG A 435 1.57 -1.39 18.92
CA ARG A 435 0.40 -0.78 19.56
C ARG A 435 0.06 -1.55 20.84
N PRO A 436 0.70 -1.23 21.99
CA PRO A 436 0.53 -1.97 23.22
C PRO A 436 -0.86 -1.83 23.84
N GLN A 437 -1.54 -0.73 23.56
CA GLN A 437 -2.91 -0.47 23.99
C GLN A 437 -3.68 0.37 22.97
N GLN A 438 -5.00 0.32 23.04
CA GLN A 438 -5.86 1.04 22.11
C GLN A 438 -5.60 2.57 22.18
N GLY A 439 -5.45 3.17 21.01
CA GLY A 439 -5.23 4.62 20.86
C GLY A 439 -3.79 5.09 21.09
N GLU A 440 -2.84 4.23 21.41
CA GLU A 440 -1.45 4.61 21.64
C GLU A 440 -0.47 3.70 20.92
N TYR A 441 0.45 4.30 20.20
CA TYR A 441 1.57 3.62 19.53
C TYR A 441 2.85 3.77 20.34
N GLN A 442 3.70 2.75 20.26
CA GLN A 442 5.03 2.74 20.85
C GLN A 442 6.06 2.45 19.78
N LEU A 443 7.06 3.32 19.66
CA LEU A 443 8.23 3.16 18.81
C LEU A 443 9.47 3.01 19.69
N ASP A 444 10.04 1.81 19.74
CA ASP A 444 11.35 1.58 20.33
C ASP A 444 12.42 1.79 19.25
N ALA A 445 13.44 2.58 19.55
CA ALA A 445 14.53 2.82 18.61
C ALA A 445 15.90 2.62 19.28
N GLN A 446 16.79 1.97 18.54
CA GLN A 446 18.22 1.91 18.84
C GLN A 446 18.98 2.49 17.67
N LEU A 447 19.75 3.52 17.96
CA LEU A 447 20.56 4.25 16.97
C LEU A 447 22.02 4.11 17.33
N SER A 448 22.87 3.87 16.34
CA SER A 448 24.33 3.92 16.49
C SER A 448 24.97 4.52 15.26
N GLY A 449 26.03 5.30 15.42
CA GLY A 449 26.71 5.95 14.31
C GLY A 449 28.20 6.07 14.56
N SER A 450 28.99 5.94 13.51
CA SER A 450 30.46 6.09 13.63
C SER A 450 30.83 7.55 13.79
N LYS A 451 30.14 8.47 13.07
CA LYS A 451 30.43 9.89 13.11
C LYS A 451 29.18 10.73 12.81
N LEU A 452 29.05 11.83 13.55
CA LEU A 452 28.20 12.97 13.25
C LEU A 452 29.11 14.21 13.25
N ASP A 453 29.23 14.89 12.12
CA ASP A 453 30.09 16.07 11.96
C ASP A 453 29.22 17.30 11.67
N SER A 454 29.29 18.28 12.55
CA SER A 454 28.70 19.61 12.42
C SER A 454 29.73 20.73 12.51
N GLY A 455 31.01 20.41 12.27
CA GLY A 455 32.19 21.26 12.48
C GLY A 455 33.07 20.72 13.62
N ILE A 456 32.48 20.14 14.66
CA ILE A 456 33.17 19.36 15.70
C ILE A 456 32.59 17.93 15.65
N PRO A 457 33.42 16.92 15.35
CA PRO A 457 32.93 15.55 15.19
C PRO A 457 32.55 14.92 16.52
N LEU A 458 31.35 14.34 16.56
CA LEU A 458 30.89 13.38 17.54
C LEU A 458 31.10 11.98 16.97
N THR A 459 31.72 11.09 17.73
CA THR A 459 32.01 9.73 17.29
C THR A 459 31.43 8.68 18.23
N ASN A 460 31.29 7.44 17.74
CA ASN A 460 30.76 6.33 18.55
C ASN A 460 29.43 6.64 19.24
N LEU A 461 28.51 7.26 18.51
CA LEU A 461 27.19 7.60 19.05
C LEU A 461 26.37 6.32 19.25
N LEU A 462 25.76 6.20 20.41
CA LEU A 462 24.71 5.22 20.72
C LEU A 462 23.54 5.92 21.40
N ALA A 463 22.32 5.63 20.96
CA ALA A 463 21.11 6.07 21.63
C ALA A 463 20.06 4.96 21.64
N ARG A 464 19.33 4.81 22.76
CA ARG A 464 18.19 3.91 22.91
C ARG A 464 17.01 4.71 23.42
N THR A 465 15.91 4.67 22.65
CA THR A 465 14.74 5.48 22.94
C THR A 465 13.47 4.65 22.87
N GLN A 466 12.47 5.09 23.61
CA GLN A 466 11.08 4.67 23.47
C GLN A 466 10.23 5.92 23.27
N THR A 467 9.46 5.96 22.19
CA THR A 467 8.55 7.05 21.89
C THR A 467 7.12 6.53 21.96
N ARG A 468 6.25 7.25 22.66
CA ARG A 468 4.80 6.98 22.72
C ARG A 468 4.05 8.14 22.09
N PHE A 469 3.05 7.83 21.28
CA PHE A 469 2.24 8.82 20.58
C PHE A 469 0.85 8.26 20.23
N PRO A 470 -0.19 9.11 20.18
CA PRO A 470 -1.54 8.72 19.79
C PRO A 470 -1.64 8.60 18.26
N GLU A 471 -2.76 8.05 17.81
CA GLU A 471 -3.05 7.84 16.38
C GLU A 471 -3.10 9.16 15.58
N ASP A 472 -3.59 10.24 16.18
CA ASP A 472 -3.68 11.56 15.56
C ASP A 472 -2.35 12.36 15.60
N LEU A 473 -1.28 11.77 16.14
CA LEU A 473 0.04 12.39 16.30
C LEU A 473 0.01 13.75 17.03
N SER A 474 -1.03 14.00 17.84
CA SER A 474 -1.22 15.28 18.54
C SER A 474 -0.14 15.58 19.59
N TYR A 475 0.52 14.55 20.09
CA TYR A 475 1.68 14.67 20.97
C TYR A 475 2.62 13.48 20.81
N PHE A 476 3.82 13.61 21.36
CA PHE A 476 4.74 12.49 21.55
C PHE A 476 5.53 12.65 22.85
N GLU A 477 5.75 11.52 23.52
CA GLU A 477 6.60 11.39 24.69
C GLU A 477 7.80 10.52 24.30
N VAL A 478 9.01 10.98 24.62
CA VAL A 478 10.25 10.27 24.31
C VAL A 478 11.04 10.01 25.59
N ASP A 479 11.23 8.75 25.91
CA ASP A 479 12.14 8.29 26.95
C ASP A 479 13.45 7.83 26.31
N VAL A 480 14.57 8.49 26.64
CA VAL A 480 15.91 8.06 26.21
C VAL A 480 16.55 7.37 27.40
N TYR A 481 16.73 6.07 27.28
CA TYR A 481 17.30 5.24 28.35
C TYR A 481 18.83 5.26 28.38
N GLU A 482 19.44 5.49 27.23
CA GLU A 482 20.87 5.54 27.07
C GLU A 482 21.21 6.45 25.90
N ILE A 483 22.08 7.41 26.13
CA ILE A 483 22.73 8.17 25.08
C ILE A 483 24.17 8.44 25.47
N HIS A 484 25.11 8.09 24.60
CA HIS A 484 26.50 8.49 24.75
C HIS A 484 27.14 8.71 23.39
N THR A 485 28.19 9.55 23.40
CA THR A 485 29.04 9.83 22.24
C THR A 485 30.40 10.29 22.72
N ASP A 486 31.43 10.03 21.94
CA ASP A 486 32.73 10.54 22.19
C ASP A 486 32.91 11.94 21.57
N LEU A 487 33.42 12.87 22.33
CA LEU A 487 33.65 14.27 21.93
C LEU A 487 35.01 14.74 22.51
N LEU A 488 35.86 15.37 21.68
CA LEU A 488 37.08 16.02 22.13
C LEU A 488 37.97 15.11 23.01
N GLY A 489 38.09 13.83 22.63
CA GLY A 489 38.86 12.82 23.32
C GLY A 489 38.28 12.32 24.63
N GLY A 490 37.13 12.80 25.05
CA GLY A 490 36.34 12.33 26.18
C GLY A 490 34.98 11.80 25.77
N ARG A 491 34.04 11.75 26.69
CA ARG A 491 32.69 11.21 26.48
C ARG A 491 31.63 12.15 27.00
N ILE A 492 30.52 12.22 26.24
CA ILE A 492 29.27 12.82 26.67
C ILE A 492 28.27 11.71 26.89
N TYR A 493 27.52 11.76 27.96
CA TYR A 493 26.41 10.85 28.17
C TYR A 493 25.28 11.46 29.02
N ALA A 494 24.05 10.99 28.79
CA ALA A 494 22.94 11.28 29.66
C ALA A 494 22.29 9.93 30.04
N PRO A 495 22.15 9.65 31.34
CA PRO A 495 21.64 8.36 31.80
C PRO A 495 20.15 8.17 31.51
N GLU A 496 19.40 9.26 31.51
CA GLU A 496 17.95 9.27 31.28
C GLU A 496 17.51 10.66 30.83
N ILE A 497 16.71 10.68 29.74
CA ILE A 497 16.04 11.90 29.26
C ILE A 497 14.57 11.58 29.08
N HIS A 498 13.71 12.36 29.65
CA HIS A 498 12.28 12.35 29.39
C HIS A 498 11.87 13.64 28.68
N TYR A 499 11.30 13.49 27.49
CA TYR A 499 10.78 14.60 26.69
C TYR A 499 9.28 14.43 26.45
N ASP A 500 8.49 15.47 26.69
CA ASP A 500 7.06 15.53 26.45
C ASP A 500 6.75 16.77 25.60
N SER A 501 6.28 16.54 24.35
CA SER A 501 6.00 17.62 23.39
C SER A 501 4.89 18.58 23.83
N ARG A 502 4.07 18.21 24.82
CA ARG A 502 3.01 19.08 25.40
C ARG A 502 3.57 20.10 26.37
N LYS A 503 4.78 19.90 26.87
CA LYS A 503 5.42 20.82 27.82
C LYS A 503 6.17 21.91 27.07
N ASP A 504 6.04 23.14 27.53
CA ASP A 504 6.81 24.28 27.02
C ASP A 504 8.31 24.14 27.32
N VAL A 505 8.65 23.38 28.37
CA VAL A 505 10.00 23.20 28.86
C VAL A 505 10.24 21.75 29.23
N ASN A 506 11.29 21.16 28.68
CA ASN A 506 11.81 19.83 29.04
C ASN A 506 13.26 19.99 29.54
N ALA A 507 13.59 19.41 30.70
CA ALA A 507 14.90 19.56 31.30
C ALA A 507 15.52 18.22 31.66
N PHE A 508 16.83 18.07 31.40
CA PHE A 508 17.62 16.88 31.70
C PHE A 508 19.07 17.22 31.96
N GLY A 509 19.83 16.30 32.50
CA GLY A 509 21.26 16.47 32.77
C GLY A 509 22.13 15.73 31.77
N VAL A 510 23.15 16.42 31.28
CA VAL A 510 24.21 15.82 30.46
C VAL A 510 25.51 15.84 31.24
N ARG A 511 26.21 14.70 31.28
CA ARG A 511 27.50 14.56 31.92
C ARG A 511 28.62 14.51 30.87
N LEU A 512 29.66 15.25 31.15
CA LEU A 512 30.92 15.27 30.38
C LEU A 512 31.98 14.55 31.17
N ASP A 513 32.74 13.66 30.56
CA ASP A 513 33.73 12.82 31.21
C ASP A 513 35.00 12.77 30.39
N HIS A 514 36.12 13.13 31.02
CA HIS A 514 37.48 13.10 30.43
C HIS A 514 37.69 13.94 29.17
N LEU A 515 36.98 15.06 28.97
CA LEU A 515 37.26 15.93 27.81
C LEU A 515 38.69 16.42 27.85
N GLN A 516 39.41 16.30 26.75
CA GLN A 516 40.79 16.73 26.63
C GLN A 516 40.86 18.23 26.37
N LEU A 517 41.43 19.00 27.30
CA LEU A 517 41.58 20.44 27.15
C LEU A 517 42.46 20.79 25.95
N SER A 518 43.38 19.90 25.57
CA SER A 518 44.21 20.04 24.37
C SER A 518 43.43 20.05 23.06
N GLN A 519 42.32 19.25 23.00
CA GLN A 519 41.46 19.23 21.84
C GLN A 519 40.51 20.41 21.81
N ILE A 520 40.04 20.86 22.99
CA ILE A 520 39.23 22.10 23.11
C ILE A 520 40.07 23.31 22.63
N ALA A 521 41.30 23.44 23.10
CA ALA A 521 42.20 24.52 22.68
C ALA A 521 42.57 24.45 21.19
N ALA A 522 42.56 23.27 20.58
CA ALA A 522 42.85 23.07 19.16
C ALA A 522 41.69 23.49 18.24
N ILE A 523 40.48 23.72 18.76
CA ILE A 523 39.36 24.23 17.97
C ILE A 523 39.69 25.58 17.37
N GLU A 524 40.33 26.46 18.14
CA GLU A 524 40.71 27.80 17.72
C GLU A 524 42.24 27.90 17.52
N LYS A 525 42.75 27.29 16.44
CA LYS A 525 44.18 27.17 16.16
C LYS A 525 44.93 28.51 16.08
N GLU A 526 44.22 29.57 15.68
CA GLU A 526 44.78 30.92 15.54
C GLU A 526 44.97 31.65 16.88
N ALA A 527 44.33 31.20 17.95
CA ALA A 527 44.44 31.81 19.26
C ALA A 527 45.82 31.57 19.96
N GLY A 528 46.68 30.74 19.40
CA GLY A 528 48.03 30.51 19.97
C GLY A 528 48.02 29.80 21.33
N ILE A 529 46.90 29.17 21.73
CA ILE A 529 46.73 28.51 23.03
C ILE A 529 47.06 27.04 22.90
N LYS A 530 47.95 26.52 23.75
CA LYS A 530 48.18 25.11 23.97
C LYS A 530 47.79 24.77 25.41
N ALA A 531 46.92 23.77 25.60
CA ALA A 531 46.47 23.37 26.92
C ALA A 531 46.56 21.85 27.09
N THR A 532 46.74 21.41 28.32
CA THR A 532 46.67 19.98 28.70
C THR A 532 45.85 19.85 29.94
N GLY A 533 45.34 18.64 30.17
CA GLY A 533 44.47 18.31 31.29
C GLY A 533 43.17 17.67 30.83
N LEU A 534 42.44 17.08 31.73
CA LEU A 534 41.15 16.41 31.52
C LEU A 534 40.06 17.18 32.27
N LEU A 535 38.94 17.41 31.60
CA LEU A 535 37.77 18.06 32.19
C LEU A 535 36.61 17.09 32.34
N ASP A 536 35.97 17.13 33.50
CA ASP A 536 34.68 16.57 33.75
C ASP A 536 33.64 17.68 33.94
N GLY A 537 32.36 17.35 33.75
CA GLY A 537 31.31 18.35 33.96
C GLY A 537 29.90 17.83 33.99
N MET A 538 29.02 18.73 34.39
CA MET A 538 27.57 18.52 34.36
C MET A 538 26.89 19.73 33.76
N LEU A 539 26.12 19.49 32.72
CA LEU A 539 25.33 20.50 32.03
C LEU A 539 23.83 20.21 32.21
N PRO A 540 23.08 21.01 32.93
CA PRO A 540 21.61 20.98 32.92
C PRO A 540 21.17 21.56 31.58
N ILE A 541 20.58 20.72 30.74
CA ILE A 541 20.00 21.14 29.46
C ILE A 541 18.52 21.42 29.66
N VAL A 542 18.07 22.53 29.13
CA VAL A 542 16.65 22.92 29.10
C VAL A 542 16.25 23.14 27.65
N LEU A 543 15.36 22.32 27.15
CA LEU A 543 14.76 22.48 25.81
C LEU A 543 13.53 23.39 25.93
N THR A 544 13.55 24.49 25.20
CA THR A 544 12.44 25.44 25.07
C THR A 544 11.95 25.47 23.62
N LYS A 545 10.89 26.23 23.35
CA LYS A 545 10.41 26.44 21.96
C LYS A 545 11.40 27.20 21.09
N GLU A 546 12.28 28.01 21.68
CA GLU A 546 13.32 28.78 21.00
C GLU A 546 14.55 27.92 20.72
N GLY A 547 14.72 26.79 21.41
CA GLY A 547 15.87 25.89 21.26
C GLY A 547 16.45 25.43 22.60
N PRO A 548 17.59 24.73 22.58
CA PRO A 548 18.28 24.26 23.78
C PRO A 548 18.99 25.42 24.50
N MET A 549 19.00 25.37 25.84
CA MET A 549 19.76 26.28 26.68
C MET A 549 20.44 25.54 27.83
N VAL A 550 21.53 26.10 28.35
CA VAL A 550 22.21 25.69 29.58
C VAL A 550 22.14 26.87 30.55
N PRO A 551 21.21 26.87 31.50
CA PRO A 551 21.03 28.01 32.43
C PRO A 551 22.21 28.17 33.39
N GLY A 552 22.97 27.10 33.65
CA GLY A 552 24.13 27.09 34.50
C GLY A 552 24.71 25.69 34.64
N GLY A 553 25.76 25.41 33.89
CA GLY A 553 26.55 24.17 33.98
C GLY A 553 27.86 24.41 34.72
N ASN A 554 28.56 23.34 35.01
CA ASN A 554 29.91 23.40 35.58
C ASN A 554 30.84 22.41 34.91
N LEU A 555 32.10 22.84 34.71
CA LEU A 555 33.22 22.01 34.32
C LEU A 555 34.31 22.12 35.39
N PHE A 556 35.05 21.08 35.58
CA PHE A 556 36.20 21.04 36.50
C PHE A 556 37.31 20.15 35.99
N ALA A 557 38.54 20.54 36.26
CA ALA A 557 39.67 19.73 35.93
C ALA A 557 39.83 18.54 36.89
N ARG A 558 40.24 17.40 36.34
CA ARG A 558 40.68 16.24 37.14
C ARG A 558 42.10 16.42 37.66
N ASP A 559 42.35 15.83 38.80
CA ASP A 559 43.74 15.73 39.31
C ASP A 559 44.65 15.01 38.31
N PRO A 560 45.90 15.46 38.14
CA PRO A 560 46.63 16.50 38.85
C PRO A 560 46.53 17.91 38.21
N GLY A 561 45.48 18.24 37.43
CA GLY A 561 45.36 19.49 36.70
C GLY A 561 46.05 19.43 35.34
N GLY A 562 46.72 20.51 34.96
CA GLY A 562 47.35 20.61 33.63
C GLY A 562 48.18 21.85 33.41
N THR A 563 48.39 22.17 32.12
CA THR A 563 49.16 23.34 31.74
C THR A 563 48.42 24.19 30.68
N ILE A 564 48.58 25.49 30.73
CA ILE A 564 48.17 26.42 29.66
C ILE A 564 49.42 27.14 29.21
N LYS A 565 49.62 27.20 27.90
CA LYS A 565 50.70 27.96 27.25
C LYS A 565 50.09 28.85 26.17
N TYR A 566 50.18 30.13 26.38
CA TYR A 566 49.76 31.13 25.40
C TYR A 566 50.99 31.71 24.70
N GLN A 567 51.01 31.64 23.38
CA GLN A 567 52.13 32.13 22.54
C GLN A 567 51.51 32.88 21.34
N ASP A 568 51.37 34.18 21.46
CA ASP A 568 50.92 35.05 20.39
C ASP A 568 51.80 36.31 20.33
N GLU A 569 52.21 36.65 19.11
CA GLU A 569 53.02 37.86 18.84
C GLU A 569 52.24 39.16 19.17
N SER A 570 50.92 39.14 19.16
CA SER A 570 50.07 40.29 19.53
C SER A 570 49.99 40.50 21.02
N ALA A 571 50.34 39.54 21.87
CA ALA A 571 50.30 39.60 23.31
C ALA A 571 51.14 40.77 23.89
N ASP A 572 52.27 41.04 23.26
CA ASP A 572 53.16 42.17 23.69
C ASP A 572 52.51 43.54 23.43
N ALA A 573 51.71 43.68 22.37
CA ALA A 573 50.98 44.89 22.06
C ALA A 573 49.82 45.15 23.02
N LEU A 574 49.06 44.10 23.38
CA LEU A 574 47.99 44.13 24.36
C LEU A 574 48.52 44.40 25.79
N ALA A 575 49.67 43.82 26.13
CA ALA A 575 50.31 44.00 27.41
C ALA A 575 50.78 45.44 27.66
N GLN A 576 51.01 46.22 26.60
CA GLN A 576 51.33 47.65 26.69
C GLN A 576 50.12 48.55 26.86
N ALA A 577 48.91 48.08 26.53
CA ALA A 577 47.66 48.84 26.62
C ALA A 577 47.03 48.78 28.03
N ASP A 578 47.17 47.64 28.73
CA ASP A 578 46.65 47.44 30.10
C ASP A 578 47.62 46.55 30.90
N GLN A 579 48.10 47.09 32.02
CA GLN A 579 49.06 46.41 32.89
C GLN A 579 48.54 45.11 33.49
N SER A 580 47.24 45.07 33.79
CA SER A 580 46.54 43.86 34.35
C SER A 580 46.47 42.75 33.29
N VAL A 581 46.13 43.11 32.05
CA VAL A 581 46.07 42.21 30.92
C VAL A 581 47.48 41.70 30.61
N GLY A 582 48.46 42.56 30.60
CA GLY A 582 49.87 42.18 30.39
C GLY A 582 50.40 41.21 31.45
N MET A 583 49.99 41.37 32.69
CA MET A 583 50.37 40.46 33.78
C MET A 583 49.67 39.08 33.61
N ALA A 584 48.39 39.06 33.28
CA ALA A 584 47.65 37.82 33.00
C ALA A 584 48.28 37.04 31.79
N MET A 585 48.63 37.77 30.73
CA MET A 585 49.29 37.16 29.54
C MET A 585 50.63 36.54 29.87
N LYS A 586 51.48 37.23 30.64
CA LYS A 586 52.74 36.67 31.12
C LYS A 586 52.57 35.44 32.00
N LEU A 587 51.53 35.46 32.87
CA LEU A 587 51.22 34.31 33.68
C LEU A 587 50.82 33.13 32.83
N LEU A 588 50.03 33.32 31.77
CA LEU A 588 49.55 32.27 30.86
C LEU A 588 50.66 31.72 29.90
N GLN A 589 51.85 32.35 29.77
CA GLN A 589 52.90 31.84 28.91
C GLN A 589 53.40 30.44 29.32
N ASN A 590 53.35 30.05 30.61
CA ASN A 590 53.68 28.73 31.13
C ASN A 590 52.94 28.45 32.44
N PHE A 591 51.61 28.54 32.43
CA PHE A 591 50.79 28.37 33.60
C PHE A 591 50.52 26.93 33.88
N GLN A 592 50.91 26.43 35.04
CA GLN A 592 50.63 25.11 35.59
C GLN A 592 49.49 25.25 36.58
N TYR A 593 48.30 24.73 36.26
CA TYR A 593 47.17 24.77 37.16
C TYR A 593 46.95 23.45 37.87
N ASP A 594 46.66 23.49 39.14
CA ASP A 594 46.27 22.37 40.00
C ASP A 594 44.74 22.21 39.96
N GLU A 595 44.01 23.34 39.91
CA GLU A 595 42.53 23.39 39.86
C GLU A 595 42.05 24.28 38.70
N LEU A 596 41.02 23.84 38.04
CA LEU A 596 40.21 24.60 37.09
C LEU A 596 38.74 24.32 37.36
N GLN A 597 37.96 25.39 37.56
CA GLN A 597 36.54 25.33 37.57
C GLN A 597 35.97 26.30 36.53
N SER A 598 34.88 25.92 35.85
CA SER A 598 34.20 26.79 34.89
C SER A 598 32.72 26.76 35.08
N GLY A 599 32.10 27.89 35.17
CA GLY A 599 30.65 28.05 34.94
C GLY A 599 30.38 28.07 33.44
N VAL A 600 29.33 27.41 33.02
CA VAL A 600 28.90 27.34 31.60
C VAL A 600 27.47 27.84 31.49
N ARG A 601 27.24 28.80 30.58
CA ARG A 601 25.88 29.22 30.17
C ARG A 601 25.78 29.22 28.67
N TYR A 602 24.68 28.71 28.14
CA TYR A 602 24.40 28.73 26.72
C TYR A 602 22.93 29.15 26.50
N GLN A 603 22.71 29.95 25.48
CA GLN A 603 21.40 30.44 25.06
C GLN A 603 21.02 29.97 23.67
N PRO A 604 19.73 29.92 23.33
CA PRO A 604 19.26 29.43 22.03
C PRO A 604 19.78 30.21 20.82
N ASP A 605 20.18 31.48 20.99
CA ASP A 605 20.78 32.35 19.97
C ASP A 605 22.26 32.05 19.68
N GLY A 606 22.81 31.01 20.32
CA GLY A 606 24.19 30.59 20.15
C GLY A 606 25.17 31.20 21.17
N GLN A 607 24.74 32.13 22.01
CA GLN A 607 25.63 32.78 23.00
C GLN A 607 26.10 31.77 24.05
N LEU A 608 27.40 31.52 24.10
CA LEU A 608 28.10 30.67 25.06
C LEU A 608 28.98 31.56 25.96
N ASN A 609 28.71 31.57 27.28
CA ASN A 609 29.52 32.25 28.26
C ASN A 609 30.22 31.23 29.16
N LEU A 610 31.54 31.35 29.28
CA LEU A 610 32.39 30.52 30.13
C LEU A 610 33.06 31.41 31.19
N SER A 611 32.86 31.06 32.47
CA SER A 611 33.55 31.73 33.60
C SER A 611 34.58 30.80 34.20
N LEU A 612 35.83 30.93 33.77
CA LEU A 612 36.93 30.08 34.13
C LEU A 612 37.65 30.61 35.36
N GLN A 613 37.89 29.76 36.34
CA GLN A 613 38.63 30.00 37.54
C GLN A 613 39.76 29.00 37.66
N PHE A 614 40.98 29.49 37.64
CA PHE A 614 42.17 28.67 37.77
C PHE A 614 42.89 28.93 39.08
N GLU A 615 43.39 27.88 39.70
CA GLU A 615 44.38 27.96 40.76
C GLU A 615 45.63 27.21 40.33
N GLY A 616 46.78 27.91 40.34
CA GLY A 616 48.03 27.34 39.83
C GLY A 616 49.19 28.29 39.96
N LYS A 617 50.27 28.06 39.22
CA LYS A 617 51.49 28.83 39.22
C LYS A 617 52.13 28.90 37.85
N ASN A 618 52.89 29.96 37.57
CA ASN A 618 53.86 29.97 36.48
C ASN A 618 55.28 29.83 37.08
N PRO A 619 56.02 28.74 36.81
CA PRO A 619 57.36 28.51 37.33
C PRO A 619 58.37 29.61 36.90
N ASP A 620 58.11 30.28 35.78
CA ASP A 620 58.99 31.28 35.19
C ASP A 620 58.60 32.73 35.57
N PHE A 621 57.56 32.89 36.34
CA PHE A 621 56.98 34.20 36.72
C PHE A 621 56.56 34.21 38.16
N PHE A 622 56.78 35.33 38.91
CA PHE A 622 56.49 35.46 40.33
C PHE A 622 57.11 34.37 41.23
N ASP A 623 58.32 33.95 40.95
CA ASP A 623 59.05 32.89 41.72
C ASP A 623 58.19 31.61 41.93
N GLY A 624 57.27 31.31 40.99
CA GLY A 624 56.39 30.16 41.07
C GLY A 624 55.32 30.25 42.16
N GLN A 625 54.96 31.43 42.57
CA GLN A 625 53.93 31.65 43.61
C GLN A 625 52.53 31.22 43.10
N LYS A 626 51.73 30.54 43.93
CA LYS A 626 50.37 30.21 43.61
C LYS A 626 49.53 31.46 43.33
N THR A 627 48.78 31.43 42.27
CA THR A 627 47.96 32.56 41.77
C THR A 627 46.59 32.06 41.38
N HIS A 628 45.59 32.88 41.68
CA HIS A 628 44.22 32.66 41.17
C HIS A 628 44.04 33.54 39.92
N LEU A 629 43.57 32.91 38.84
CA LEU A 629 43.30 33.60 37.57
C LEU A 629 41.82 33.37 37.21
N ASN A 630 41.10 34.48 36.96
CA ASN A 630 39.74 34.42 36.47
C ASN A 630 39.69 34.90 35.01
N VAL A 631 39.08 34.13 34.12
CA VAL A 631 38.92 34.45 32.70
C VAL A 631 37.46 34.26 32.31
N ASN A 632 36.87 35.28 31.71
CA ASN A 632 35.55 35.16 31.11
C ASN A 632 35.69 35.09 29.60
N LEU A 633 35.04 34.12 28.97
CA LEU A 633 35.03 33.94 27.54
C LEU A 633 33.57 34.00 27.04
N ASP A 634 33.36 34.80 26.03
CA ASP A 634 32.06 34.95 25.37
C ASP A 634 32.21 34.58 23.89
N TYR A 635 31.47 33.59 23.46
CA TYR A 635 31.49 33.08 22.09
C TYR A 635 30.08 32.95 21.52
N ASN A 636 29.90 33.06 20.22
CA ASN A 636 28.77 32.51 19.54
C ASN A 636 29.13 31.11 19.04
N LEU A 637 28.57 30.07 19.67
CA LEU A 637 28.91 28.68 19.33
C LEU A 637 28.44 28.32 17.92
N LEU A 638 27.30 28.87 17.45
CA LEU A 638 26.79 28.60 16.11
C LEU A 638 27.72 29.16 15.04
N ASP A 639 28.18 30.41 15.19
CA ASP A 639 29.14 31.04 14.28
C ASP A 639 30.49 30.29 14.27
N LEU A 640 30.93 29.81 15.45
CA LEU A 640 32.15 29.02 15.57
C LEU A 640 32.04 27.70 14.81
N LEU A 641 30.92 26.95 14.97
CA LEU A 641 30.69 25.69 14.27
C LEU A 641 30.65 25.90 12.74
N GLU A 642 29.99 26.97 12.28
CA GLU A 642 29.96 27.33 10.86
C GLU A 642 31.36 27.62 10.30
N SER A 643 32.15 28.37 11.04
CA SER A 643 33.52 28.68 10.65
C SER A 643 34.42 27.44 10.54
N LEU A 644 34.30 26.52 11.49
CA LEU A 644 35.01 25.24 11.51
C LEU A 644 34.63 24.36 10.34
N ARG A 645 33.37 24.29 10.02
CA ARG A 645 32.84 23.51 8.88
C ARG A 645 33.45 24.04 7.56
N ILE A 646 33.40 25.36 7.34
CA ILE A 646 33.97 25.98 6.14
C ILE A 646 35.48 25.66 6.03
N ALA A 647 36.18 25.72 7.15
CA ALA A 647 37.60 25.39 7.18
C ALA A 647 37.87 23.92 6.82
N ASN A 648 37.09 23.00 7.37
CA ASN A 648 37.21 21.57 7.07
C ASN A 648 36.87 21.25 5.61
N ASP A 649 35.83 21.83 5.03
CA ASP A 649 35.43 21.67 3.63
C ASP A 649 36.57 22.15 2.67
N VAL A 650 37.23 23.24 3.00
CA VAL A 650 38.34 23.75 2.21
C VAL A 650 39.55 22.79 2.27
N ILE A 651 39.85 22.26 3.45
CA ILE A 651 40.96 21.31 3.65
C ILE A 651 40.69 20.03 2.83
N GLU A 652 39.50 19.48 2.92
CA GLU A 652 39.11 18.26 2.20
C GLU A 652 39.18 18.44 0.68
N LYS A 653 38.63 19.54 0.15
CA LYS A 653 38.71 19.87 -1.29
C LYS A 653 40.18 20.04 -1.76
N VAL A 654 41.05 20.60 -0.92
CA VAL A 654 42.49 20.72 -1.22
C VAL A 654 43.11 19.34 -1.23
N GLU A 655 42.87 18.48 -0.24
CA GLU A 655 43.42 17.12 -0.19
C GLU A 655 42.96 16.26 -1.38
N GLN A 656 41.69 16.34 -1.76
CA GLN A 656 41.17 15.64 -2.94
C GLN A 656 41.80 16.09 -4.25
N LYS A 657 42.23 17.35 -4.34
CA LYS A 657 42.88 17.90 -5.53
C LYS A 657 44.37 17.51 -5.65
N TYR A 658 44.99 17.09 -4.56
CA TYR A 658 46.39 16.73 -4.52
C TYR A 658 46.65 15.22 -4.30
N LYS A 659 45.63 14.42 -4.14
CA LYS A 659 45.62 12.96 -4.30
C LYS A 659 45.28 12.58 -5.75
#